data_e46dd02663aecd0695384b444823f426
#
_entry.id   e46dd02663aecd0695384b444823f426
#
_cell.length_a   1.000
_cell.length_b   1.000
_cell.length_c   1.000
_cell.angle_alpha   90.00
_cell.angle_beta   90.00
_cell.angle_gamma   90.00
#
_symmetry.space_group_name_H-M   'P 1'
#
loop_
_entity.id
_entity.type
_entity.pdbx_description
1 polymer ?
#
loop_
_entity_poly.entity_id
_entity_poly.type
_entity_poly.pdbx_seq_one_letter_code
_entity_poly.pdbx_strand_id
1 'polypeptide(L)'
;MKFVKERVNVICQELARLSISQKIKITDMQVKNGCYITPAEADASEEPWTSFDTVNDRWYGPDKHYWFRTTITVPESFDGKNLWMRVHAGLDDWDDGRNPQFLLFANGEVIQGMDINHREVLVRESAKAGEKIQLDLQSYTGTLHSEFRLLADLEEHDAKIEEIYYDLIVPMQGLNRMDEDNKTRLDLETALTNTINLLDLRKPYSKEFYASIEEAEKYIQEAIYEKMGGWDEVVATCIGHTHIDVAWLWTIDQVRQKSCRSFATVLKLMEEYPNYHFMSSQPKLYSFVKERHPEVYEKIRQRVKEGRWEPEGGMWVEADCNLTSGESLVRQFLFGKRFFKEEFGVDNKILWLPDVFGYSAAMPQILKKCGIDYFMTTKLAWNEFNKVPYDTMNWEGIDGSEVFTHMITTLGVGQPETSFFTTYNGMLHPDAIMGGWDRYQNKDINNDILISYGYGDGGGGPTRRMLETSKRMEKGIKGVPKVRQAFARTYFDELHEKVKDSKRLPTWIGELYFEFHRGTYTSMARNKRGNRKSEYAMMELELLSVLAESTGKAYPTEELNRMWEMILTNQFHDILPGSSIHEVYEQTKKEYAEIAETSAKLIGERMEALCGTKDESVTVWNTLGHRRNDVVALGETAAEAMTDGTTVYPVQQTKDGAIVYAENLPSKGYQVLRPTSGAAAETPFAVTEAGEGYTLETPFYTIQIDANGEFTSLFDRENDREVLQSGTTGNELRIYEDKPLQYSAWNLDIFHTEKSWKVEGVRRME
;
A
#
# COMPACT_ATOMS: atom_id res chain seq x y z
N MET A 1 34.11 29.21 0.06
CA MET A 1 33.80 30.56 -0.53
C MET A 1 32.48 31.05 0.09
N LYS A 2 32.31 32.36 0.22
CA LYS A 2 31.01 32.88 0.75
C LYS A 2 29.95 32.88 -0.36
N PHE A 3 28.72 32.52 0.02
CA PHE A 3 27.52 32.60 -0.83
C PHE A 3 27.54 31.75 -2.12
N VAL A 4 28.28 30.67 -2.19
CA VAL A 4 28.33 29.82 -3.42
C VAL A 4 26.97 29.23 -3.70
N LYS A 5 26.33 28.61 -2.69
CA LYS A 5 25.02 27.97 -2.83
C LYS A 5 23.95 28.96 -3.27
N GLU A 6 23.92 30.15 -2.63
CA GLU A 6 22.97 31.20 -2.98
C GLU A 6 23.15 31.70 -4.40
N ARG A 7 24.40 31.91 -4.84
CA ARG A 7 24.73 32.35 -6.20
C ARG A 7 24.31 31.31 -7.24
N VAL A 8 24.67 30.04 -7.01
CA VAL A 8 24.29 28.94 -7.92
C VAL A 8 22.77 28.82 -7.96
N ASN A 9 22.09 28.92 -6.82
CA ASN A 9 20.64 28.81 -6.77
C ASN A 9 19.93 29.93 -7.56
N VAL A 10 20.39 31.18 -7.44
CA VAL A 10 19.86 32.31 -8.24
C VAL A 10 20.04 32.07 -9.74
N ILE A 11 21.21 31.61 -10.16
CA ILE A 11 21.47 31.29 -11.56
C ILE A 11 20.60 30.11 -12.03
N CYS A 12 20.47 29.06 -11.23
CA CYS A 12 19.58 27.92 -11.53
C CYS A 12 18.10 28.34 -11.64
N GLN A 13 17.62 29.26 -10.80
CA GLN A 13 16.26 29.79 -10.92
C GLN A 13 16.06 30.55 -12.26
N GLU A 14 17.05 31.34 -12.68
CA GLU A 14 16.99 32.03 -13.97
C GLU A 14 17.08 31.04 -15.15
N LEU A 15 17.96 30.03 -15.11
CA LEU A 15 18.03 28.99 -16.12
C LEU A 15 16.72 28.20 -16.22
N ALA A 16 16.12 27.82 -15.08
CA ALA A 16 14.81 27.17 -15.06
C ALA A 16 13.69 28.00 -15.69
N ARG A 17 13.73 29.33 -15.50
CA ARG A 17 12.80 30.26 -16.15
C ARG A 17 13.05 30.34 -17.67
N LEU A 18 14.33 30.35 -18.08
CA LEU A 18 14.73 30.44 -19.50
C LEU A 18 14.60 29.10 -20.22
N SER A 19 14.54 27.97 -19.53
CA SER A 19 14.36 26.67 -20.18
C SER A 19 13.02 26.53 -20.91
N ILE A 20 12.00 27.30 -20.49
CA ILE A 20 10.74 27.42 -21.23
C ILE A 20 10.87 28.60 -22.20
N SER A 21 11.29 28.31 -23.43
CA SER A 21 11.58 29.32 -24.43
C SER A 21 10.34 29.95 -25.07
N GLN A 22 9.26 29.21 -25.15
CA GLN A 22 7.96 29.66 -25.63
C GLN A 22 6.83 29.10 -24.76
N LYS A 23 5.78 29.91 -24.60
CA LYS A 23 4.59 29.55 -23.83
C LYS A 23 3.35 30.18 -24.44
N ILE A 24 2.36 29.37 -24.77
CA ILE A 24 1.07 29.78 -25.33
C ILE A 24 -0.06 29.22 -24.46
N LYS A 25 -0.91 30.11 -23.94
CA LYS A 25 -2.06 29.68 -23.15
C LYS A 25 -3.15 29.07 -24.03
N ILE A 26 -3.74 28.00 -23.54
CA ILE A 26 -4.97 27.43 -24.09
C ILE A 26 -6.11 28.07 -23.30
N THR A 27 -6.90 28.97 -23.94
CA THR A 27 -7.96 29.74 -23.28
C THR A 27 -9.35 29.13 -23.47
N ASP A 28 -9.57 28.48 -24.61
CA ASP A 28 -10.87 27.97 -25.00
C ASP A 28 -10.87 26.44 -25.00
N MET A 29 -11.75 25.87 -24.17
CA MET A 29 -12.01 24.45 -24.10
C MET A 29 -13.50 24.18 -24.12
N GLN A 30 -13.86 22.93 -24.26
CA GLN A 30 -15.19 22.41 -23.94
C GLN A 30 -15.11 21.60 -22.65
N VAL A 31 -16.16 21.62 -21.85
CA VAL A 31 -16.30 20.81 -20.65
C VAL A 31 -17.54 19.95 -20.70
N LYS A 32 -17.45 18.76 -20.14
CA LYS A 32 -18.56 17.81 -19.96
C LYS A 32 -18.46 17.17 -18.59
N ASN A 33 -19.59 17.04 -17.88
CA ASN A 33 -19.66 16.31 -16.62
C ASN A 33 -19.81 14.82 -16.86
N GLY A 34 -19.21 13.99 -16.03
CA GLY A 34 -19.41 12.55 -16.02
C GLY A 34 -18.13 11.74 -15.88
N CYS A 35 -18.31 10.51 -15.39
CA CYS A 35 -17.25 9.53 -15.20
C CYS A 35 -17.25 8.58 -16.40
N TYR A 36 -16.55 8.94 -17.47
CA TYR A 36 -16.35 8.09 -18.67
C TYR A 36 -14.91 7.56 -18.67
N ILE A 37 -14.68 6.42 -19.31
CA ILE A 37 -13.35 5.81 -19.36
C ILE A 37 -12.54 6.36 -20.55
N THR A 38 -13.20 6.56 -21.69
CA THR A 38 -12.55 6.99 -22.94
C THR A 38 -13.23 8.24 -23.54
N PRO A 39 -12.50 8.99 -24.41
CA PRO A 39 -13.11 10.08 -25.17
C PRO A 39 -14.32 9.64 -25.99
N ALA A 40 -14.30 8.43 -26.54
CA ALA A 40 -15.41 7.87 -27.33
C ALA A 40 -16.67 7.64 -26.47
N GLU A 41 -16.52 7.15 -25.24
CA GLU A 41 -17.65 7.03 -24.31
C GLU A 41 -18.22 8.39 -23.93
N ALA A 42 -17.33 9.37 -23.67
CA ALA A 42 -17.75 10.74 -23.41
C ALA A 42 -18.56 11.30 -24.58
N ASP A 43 -18.17 11.03 -25.83
CA ASP A 43 -18.89 11.48 -27.02
C ASP A 43 -20.23 10.76 -27.22
N ALA A 44 -20.32 9.50 -26.86
CA ALA A 44 -21.54 8.70 -26.97
C ALA A 44 -22.59 9.03 -25.89
N SER A 45 -22.24 9.75 -24.85
CA SER A 45 -23.15 10.10 -23.75
C SER A 45 -24.10 11.22 -24.12
N GLU A 46 -25.29 11.25 -23.50
CA GLU A 46 -26.34 12.28 -23.72
C GLU A 46 -25.95 13.63 -23.08
N GLU A 47 -25.04 13.69 -22.15
CA GLU A 47 -24.56 14.94 -21.52
C GLU A 47 -23.89 15.83 -22.57
N PRO A 48 -24.26 17.12 -22.68
CA PRO A 48 -23.70 17.98 -23.72
C PRO A 48 -22.31 18.48 -23.39
N TRP A 49 -21.48 18.70 -24.41
CA TRP A 49 -20.29 19.52 -24.30
C TRP A 49 -20.69 21.01 -24.24
N THR A 50 -20.16 21.74 -23.25
CA THR A 50 -20.38 23.18 -23.10
C THR A 50 -19.07 23.93 -23.19
N SER A 51 -19.11 25.23 -23.56
CA SER A 51 -17.90 26.05 -23.61
C SER A 51 -17.31 26.26 -22.22
N PHE A 52 -15.99 26.28 -22.13
CA PHE A 52 -15.23 26.54 -20.90
C PHE A 52 -14.06 27.49 -21.19
N ASP A 53 -14.11 28.68 -20.58
CA ASP A 53 -13.04 29.68 -20.62
C ASP A 53 -12.06 29.41 -19.45
N THR A 54 -10.85 28.93 -19.75
CA THR A 54 -9.86 28.56 -18.71
C THR A 54 -9.43 29.76 -17.85
N VAL A 55 -9.66 31.01 -18.32
CA VAL A 55 -9.31 32.24 -17.58
C VAL A 55 -10.38 32.56 -16.54
N ASN A 56 -11.65 32.53 -16.95
CA ASN A 56 -12.77 33.05 -16.17
C ASN A 56 -13.58 31.95 -15.48
N ASP A 57 -13.73 30.78 -16.10
CA ASP A 57 -14.54 29.70 -15.56
C ASP A 57 -13.83 28.92 -14.47
N ARG A 58 -14.61 28.21 -13.67
CA ARG A 58 -14.15 27.36 -12.56
C ARG A 58 -14.89 26.03 -12.63
N TRP A 59 -14.21 25.00 -12.15
CA TRP A 59 -14.78 23.68 -11.89
C TRP A 59 -14.59 23.36 -10.41
N TYR A 60 -15.48 22.56 -9.82
CA TYR A 60 -15.56 22.51 -8.37
C TYR A 60 -16.19 21.26 -7.82
N GLY A 61 -16.07 21.11 -6.52
CA GLY A 61 -16.66 20.10 -5.67
C GLY A 61 -15.70 18.94 -5.40
N PRO A 62 -15.85 18.28 -4.26
CA PRO A 62 -15.13 17.05 -3.97
C PRO A 62 -15.76 15.90 -4.75
N ASP A 63 -14.91 14.92 -5.11
CA ASP A 63 -15.32 13.66 -5.70
C ASP A 63 -16.18 13.82 -6.98
N LYS A 64 -15.74 14.72 -7.87
CA LYS A 64 -16.42 15.00 -9.16
C LYS A 64 -15.54 14.63 -10.33
N HIS A 65 -16.19 14.23 -11.42
CA HIS A 65 -15.56 13.88 -12.68
C HIS A 65 -15.97 14.84 -13.77
N TYR A 66 -14.97 15.32 -14.53
CA TYR A 66 -15.11 16.21 -15.66
C TYR A 66 -14.26 15.73 -16.83
N TRP A 67 -14.69 16.08 -18.03
CA TRP A 67 -13.88 15.97 -19.24
C TRP A 67 -13.68 17.37 -19.80
N PHE A 68 -12.43 17.71 -20.11
CA PHE A 68 -12.10 18.93 -20.83
C PHE A 68 -11.53 18.57 -22.20
N ARG A 69 -11.93 19.28 -23.23
CA ARG A 69 -11.52 19.01 -24.61
C ARG A 69 -11.13 20.30 -25.31
N THR A 70 -10.04 20.25 -26.10
CA THR A 70 -9.69 21.28 -27.09
C THR A 70 -9.06 20.63 -28.31
N THR A 71 -9.13 21.32 -29.46
CA THR A 71 -8.33 20.95 -30.65
C THR A 71 -7.36 22.09 -30.91
N ILE A 72 -6.08 21.83 -30.66
CA ILE A 72 -5.03 22.76 -30.95
C ILE A 72 -4.62 22.65 -32.43
N THR A 73 -4.22 23.78 -33.03
CA THR A 73 -3.49 23.81 -34.28
C THR A 73 -2.06 24.23 -33.96
N VAL A 74 -1.07 23.39 -34.25
CA VAL A 74 0.33 23.67 -33.95
C VAL A 74 0.75 24.98 -34.61
N PRO A 75 1.20 25.97 -33.81
CA PRO A 75 1.62 27.27 -34.34
C PRO A 75 2.91 27.17 -35.18
N GLU A 76 3.12 28.10 -36.10
CA GLU A 76 4.36 28.17 -36.91
C GLU A 76 5.64 28.27 -36.06
N SER A 77 5.55 28.89 -34.89
CA SER A 77 6.68 29.04 -33.95
C SER A 77 7.15 27.70 -33.34
N PHE A 78 6.34 26.64 -33.43
CA PHE A 78 6.65 25.29 -32.96
C PHE A 78 7.07 24.33 -34.10
N ASP A 79 7.19 24.82 -35.34
CA ASP A 79 7.57 23.94 -36.47
C ASP A 79 8.93 23.29 -36.23
N GLY A 80 8.99 21.96 -36.30
CA GLY A 80 10.18 21.14 -36.04
C GLY A 80 10.63 21.05 -34.57
N LYS A 81 9.85 21.61 -33.61
CA LYS A 81 10.16 21.62 -32.19
C LYS A 81 9.30 20.63 -31.40
N ASN A 82 9.78 20.29 -30.22
CA ASN A 82 9.01 19.47 -29.26
C ASN A 82 7.90 20.31 -28.63
N LEU A 83 6.65 19.80 -28.73
CA LEU A 83 5.48 20.43 -28.18
C LEU A 83 5.14 19.79 -26.83
N TRP A 84 5.31 20.56 -25.79
CA TRP A 84 4.93 20.19 -24.43
C TRP A 84 3.58 20.80 -24.07
N MET A 85 2.85 20.12 -23.18
CA MET A 85 1.66 20.66 -22.52
C MET A 85 1.89 20.68 -21.01
N ARG A 86 1.52 21.79 -20.38
CA ARG A 86 1.50 21.91 -18.92
C ARG A 86 0.08 22.11 -18.46
N VAL A 87 -0.34 21.39 -17.40
CA VAL A 87 -1.65 21.51 -16.77
C VAL A 87 -1.50 21.77 -15.28
N HIS A 88 -2.32 22.69 -14.76
CA HIS A 88 -2.33 23.05 -13.35
C HIS A 88 -3.75 23.42 -12.90
N ALA A 89 -4.18 22.92 -11.73
CA ALA A 89 -5.52 23.18 -11.20
C ALA A 89 -5.67 24.50 -10.45
N GLY A 90 -4.58 25.26 -10.27
CA GLY A 90 -4.56 26.56 -9.59
C GLY A 90 -4.60 26.49 -8.07
N LEU A 91 -4.69 25.33 -7.48
CA LEU A 91 -4.64 25.05 -6.05
C LEU A 91 -3.84 23.77 -5.82
N ASP A 92 -2.96 23.80 -4.82
CA ASP A 92 -2.19 22.66 -4.37
C ASP A 92 -2.40 22.49 -2.86
N ASP A 93 -2.76 21.28 -2.44
CA ASP A 93 -2.69 20.86 -1.04
C ASP A 93 -1.35 20.17 -0.81
N TRP A 94 -0.88 20.11 0.42
CA TRP A 94 0.34 19.40 0.78
C TRP A 94 0.23 17.89 0.55
N ASP A 95 -0.99 17.35 0.63
CA ASP A 95 -1.31 15.94 0.38
C ASP A 95 -1.67 15.77 -1.11
N ASP A 96 -0.75 15.23 -1.88
CA ASP A 96 -0.88 15.06 -3.33
C ASP A 96 -2.01 14.11 -3.74
N GLY A 97 -2.37 13.14 -2.88
CA GLY A 97 -3.47 12.21 -3.13
C GLY A 97 -4.86 12.86 -3.12
N ARG A 98 -5.00 14.05 -2.53
CA ARG A 98 -6.27 14.80 -2.42
C ARG A 98 -6.51 15.80 -3.53
N ASN A 99 -5.47 16.15 -4.29
CA ASN A 99 -5.51 17.17 -5.33
C ASN A 99 -6.21 16.69 -6.60
N PRO A 100 -6.62 17.62 -7.47
CA PRO A 100 -7.11 17.30 -8.81
C PRO A 100 -6.10 16.48 -9.62
N GLN A 101 -6.60 15.48 -10.34
CA GLN A 101 -5.81 14.55 -11.15
C GLN A 101 -6.41 14.43 -12.54
N PHE A 102 -5.55 14.21 -13.54
CA PHE A 102 -5.95 14.17 -14.93
C PHE A 102 -5.31 12.95 -15.63
N LEU A 103 -6.03 12.42 -16.63
CA LEU A 103 -5.47 11.53 -17.64
C LEU A 103 -5.58 12.23 -18.99
N LEU A 104 -4.45 12.47 -19.64
CA LEU A 104 -4.40 13.13 -20.94
C LEU A 104 -4.51 12.11 -22.07
N PHE A 105 -5.36 12.41 -23.01
CA PHE A 105 -5.46 11.73 -24.32
C PHE A 105 -5.06 12.73 -25.42
N ALA A 106 -4.35 12.23 -26.43
CA ALA A 106 -4.10 12.96 -27.67
C ALA A 106 -4.63 12.13 -28.86
N ASN A 107 -5.53 12.70 -29.63
CA ASN A 107 -6.22 12.03 -30.75
C ASN A 107 -6.87 10.69 -30.34
N GLY A 108 -7.36 10.60 -29.11
CA GLY A 108 -8.04 9.42 -28.57
C GLY A 108 -7.12 8.38 -27.90
N GLU A 109 -5.79 8.54 -27.96
CA GLU A 109 -4.82 7.65 -27.32
C GLU A 109 -4.38 8.18 -25.95
N VAL A 110 -4.25 7.30 -24.96
CA VAL A 110 -3.71 7.65 -23.63
C VAL A 110 -2.24 8.03 -23.76
N ILE A 111 -1.90 9.21 -23.21
CA ILE A 111 -0.53 9.75 -23.21
C ILE A 111 0.10 9.64 -21.82
N GLN A 112 -0.49 10.32 -20.80
CA GLN A 112 0.09 10.40 -19.46
C GLN A 112 -0.96 10.77 -18.42
N GLY A 113 -0.78 10.30 -17.17
CA GLY A 113 -1.43 10.87 -16.01
C GLY A 113 -0.77 12.18 -15.59
N MET A 114 -1.55 13.12 -15.07
CA MET A 114 -1.06 14.42 -14.61
C MET A 114 -1.65 14.75 -13.25
N ASP A 115 -0.84 15.33 -12.38
CA ASP A 115 -1.15 15.74 -11.01
C ASP A 115 -0.27 16.91 -10.58
N ILE A 116 -0.23 17.25 -9.28
CA ILE A 116 0.59 18.35 -8.77
C ILE A 116 2.10 18.13 -8.97
N ASN A 117 2.55 16.90 -9.10
CA ASN A 117 3.96 16.53 -9.27
C ASN A 117 4.32 16.26 -10.74
N HIS A 118 3.32 15.96 -11.58
CA HIS A 118 3.47 15.59 -12.99
C HIS A 118 2.65 16.57 -13.86
N ARG A 119 3.07 17.83 -13.92
CA ARG A 119 2.34 18.92 -14.60
C ARG A 119 2.63 19.06 -16.08
N GLU A 120 3.68 18.44 -16.56
CA GLU A 120 4.19 18.60 -17.93
C GLU A 120 4.25 17.25 -18.66
N VAL A 121 3.97 17.27 -19.94
CA VAL A 121 4.02 16.11 -20.80
C VAL A 121 4.43 16.47 -22.21
N LEU A 122 5.31 15.66 -22.81
CA LEU A 122 5.67 15.77 -24.23
C LEU A 122 4.53 15.20 -25.08
N VAL A 123 3.76 16.10 -25.71
CA VAL A 123 2.61 15.72 -26.57
C VAL A 123 3.06 15.29 -27.95
N ARG A 124 4.04 16.01 -28.54
CA ARG A 124 4.52 15.73 -29.89
C ARG A 124 6.02 16.07 -30.03
N GLU A 125 6.79 15.09 -30.49
CA GLU A 125 8.16 15.33 -30.94
C GLU A 125 8.16 15.94 -32.34
N SER A 126 9.04 16.91 -32.60
CA SER A 126 9.21 17.54 -33.91
C SER A 126 7.88 17.93 -34.55
N ALA A 127 7.05 18.65 -33.80
CA ALA A 127 5.69 19.06 -34.21
C ALA A 127 5.73 19.81 -35.54
N LYS A 128 4.66 19.67 -36.36
CA LYS A 128 4.56 20.34 -37.66
C LYS A 128 3.57 21.47 -37.60
N ALA A 129 3.94 22.65 -38.08
CA ALA A 129 3.03 23.79 -38.17
C ALA A 129 1.75 23.43 -38.94
N GLY A 130 0.60 23.82 -38.40
CA GLY A 130 -0.71 23.51 -38.97
C GLY A 130 -1.26 22.11 -38.65
N GLU A 131 -0.50 21.23 -38.01
CA GLU A 131 -1.01 19.94 -37.50
C GLU A 131 -2.11 20.21 -36.47
N LYS A 132 -3.21 19.46 -36.57
CA LYS A 132 -4.30 19.53 -35.61
C LYS A 132 -4.21 18.34 -34.65
N ILE A 133 -4.22 18.62 -33.35
CA ILE A 133 -4.18 17.62 -32.29
C ILE A 133 -5.38 17.85 -31.37
N GLN A 134 -6.25 16.86 -31.26
CA GLN A 134 -7.33 16.87 -30.26
C GLN A 134 -6.72 16.42 -28.91
N LEU A 135 -6.94 17.21 -27.88
CA LEU A 135 -6.52 16.94 -26.51
C LEU A 135 -7.74 16.78 -25.62
N ASP A 136 -7.84 15.67 -24.94
CA ASP A 136 -8.89 15.39 -23.97
C ASP A 136 -8.26 15.13 -22.60
N LEU A 137 -8.78 15.78 -21.55
CA LEU A 137 -8.41 15.59 -20.17
C LEU A 137 -9.57 14.91 -19.42
N GLN A 138 -9.43 13.64 -19.10
CA GLN A 138 -10.27 12.99 -18.10
C GLN A 138 -9.83 13.52 -16.73
N SER A 139 -10.72 14.20 -16.02
CA SER A 139 -10.37 14.96 -14.82
C SER A 139 -11.18 14.48 -13.62
N TYR A 140 -10.50 14.37 -12.49
CA TYR A 140 -11.07 14.09 -11.18
C TYR A 140 -10.67 15.22 -10.22
N THR A 141 -11.63 15.75 -9.46
CA THR A 141 -11.39 16.92 -8.58
C THR A 141 -10.58 16.60 -7.31
N GLY A 142 -10.38 15.32 -7.00
CA GLY A 142 -9.85 14.93 -5.70
C GLY A 142 -10.90 15.06 -4.59
N THR A 143 -10.45 15.08 -3.34
CA THR A 143 -11.33 15.15 -2.15
C THR A 143 -11.44 16.54 -1.56
N LEU A 144 -10.81 17.55 -2.14
CA LEU A 144 -10.83 18.92 -1.65
C LEU A 144 -12.16 19.60 -1.90
N HIS A 145 -12.70 20.25 -0.87
CA HIS A 145 -13.86 21.15 -0.97
C HIS A 145 -13.45 22.54 -1.46
N SER A 146 -13.15 22.66 -2.76
CA SER A 146 -12.61 23.88 -3.34
C SER A 146 -13.12 24.14 -4.75
N GLU A 147 -12.88 25.35 -5.23
CA GLU A 147 -13.01 25.74 -6.63
C GLU A 147 -11.64 25.70 -7.29
N PHE A 148 -11.58 25.11 -8.49
CA PHE A 148 -10.35 24.95 -9.25
C PHE A 148 -10.37 25.78 -10.52
N ARG A 149 -9.18 26.21 -10.94
CA ARG A 149 -8.91 26.68 -12.30
C ARG A 149 -8.49 25.50 -13.16
N LEU A 150 -8.53 25.68 -14.46
CA LEU A 150 -7.82 24.82 -15.40
C LEU A 150 -6.83 25.71 -16.15
N LEU A 151 -5.58 25.68 -15.72
CA LEU A 151 -4.49 26.39 -16.38
C LEU A 151 -3.79 25.41 -17.31
N ALA A 152 -3.89 25.66 -18.62
CA ALA A 152 -3.31 24.81 -19.64
C ALA A 152 -2.45 25.65 -20.58
N ASP A 153 -1.21 25.22 -20.78
CA ASP A 153 -0.23 25.94 -21.62
C ASP A 153 0.44 24.97 -22.59
N LEU A 154 0.71 25.42 -23.81
CA LEU A 154 1.66 24.80 -24.72
C LEU A 154 3.02 25.43 -24.49
N GLU A 155 4.05 24.59 -24.33
CA GLU A 155 5.40 25.03 -24.00
C GLU A 155 6.44 24.42 -24.95
N GLU A 156 7.52 25.16 -25.20
CA GLU A 156 8.76 24.66 -25.79
C GLU A 156 9.83 24.64 -24.71
N HIS A 157 10.44 23.50 -24.48
CA HIS A 157 11.53 23.34 -23.54
C HIS A 157 12.87 23.32 -24.28
N ASP A 158 13.79 24.19 -23.87
CA ASP A 158 15.14 24.26 -24.42
C ASP A 158 16.05 23.26 -23.69
N ALA A 159 16.37 22.18 -24.38
CA ALA A 159 17.16 21.06 -23.82
C ALA A 159 18.58 21.50 -23.37
N LYS A 160 19.23 22.46 -24.04
CA LYS A 160 20.58 22.92 -23.64
C LYS A 160 20.54 23.69 -22.33
N ILE A 161 19.50 24.52 -22.14
CA ILE A 161 19.32 25.24 -20.89
C ILE A 161 18.95 24.30 -19.74
N GLU A 162 18.13 23.31 -20.02
CA GLU A 162 17.79 22.26 -19.01
C GLU A 162 19.01 21.43 -18.63
N GLU A 163 19.85 21.01 -19.57
CA GLU A 163 21.06 20.22 -19.29
C GLU A 163 21.99 20.98 -18.32
N ILE A 164 22.36 22.23 -18.62
CA ILE A 164 23.24 23.01 -17.73
C ILE A 164 22.57 23.33 -16.37
N TYR A 165 21.24 23.52 -16.34
CA TYR A 165 20.51 23.67 -15.10
C TYR A 165 20.71 22.47 -14.19
N TYR A 166 20.47 21.23 -14.67
CA TYR A 166 20.64 20.03 -13.88
C TYR A 166 22.09 19.74 -13.54
N ASP A 167 23.01 20.02 -14.46
CA ASP A 167 24.45 19.86 -14.21
C ASP A 167 24.97 20.75 -13.07
N LEU A 168 24.33 21.91 -12.85
CA LEU A 168 24.63 22.84 -11.74
C LEU A 168 23.90 22.47 -10.45
N ILE A 169 22.57 22.22 -10.53
CA ILE A 169 21.74 22.09 -9.34
C ILE A 169 22.02 20.81 -8.57
N VAL A 170 22.30 19.70 -9.25
CA VAL A 170 22.51 18.40 -8.61
C VAL A 170 23.78 18.38 -7.74
N PRO A 171 24.99 18.76 -8.23
CA PRO A 171 26.16 18.84 -7.36
C PRO A 171 26.01 19.89 -6.24
N MET A 172 25.33 21.01 -6.51
CA MET A 172 25.08 22.04 -5.50
C MET A 172 24.25 21.49 -4.35
N GLN A 173 23.22 20.68 -4.63
CA GLN A 173 22.40 20.03 -3.60
C GLN A 173 23.22 19.05 -2.75
N GLY A 174 24.22 18.38 -3.31
CA GLY A 174 25.15 17.52 -2.58
C GLY A 174 25.95 18.23 -1.50
N LEU A 175 26.17 19.54 -1.64
CA LEU A 175 26.88 20.34 -0.63
C LEU A 175 26.12 20.45 0.71
N ASN A 176 24.82 20.18 0.74
CA ASN A 176 24.00 20.38 1.94
C ASN A 176 24.41 19.50 3.13
N ARG A 177 24.97 18.32 2.84
CA ARG A 177 25.40 17.34 3.87
C ARG A 177 26.93 17.20 3.99
N MET A 178 27.71 18.03 3.34
CA MET A 178 29.15 18.04 3.46
C MET A 178 29.59 19.13 4.47
N ASP A 179 30.52 18.79 5.35
CA ASP A 179 31.08 19.76 6.30
C ASP A 179 31.79 20.92 5.58
N GLU A 180 31.76 22.11 6.19
CA GLU A 180 32.24 23.34 5.56
C GLU A 180 33.75 23.33 5.24
N ASP A 181 34.55 22.60 6.00
CA ASP A 181 35.98 22.43 5.85
C ASP A 181 36.36 21.19 5.01
N ASN A 182 35.37 20.42 4.55
CA ASN A 182 35.60 19.24 3.72
C ASN A 182 36.24 19.63 2.39
N LYS A 183 37.38 19.04 2.07
CA LYS A 183 38.14 19.34 0.82
C LYS A 183 37.30 19.10 -0.44
N THR A 184 36.50 18.03 -0.47
CA THR A 184 35.62 17.73 -1.61
C THR A 184 34.56 18.81 -1.80
N ARG A 185 33.94 19.29 -0.70
CA ARG A 185 33.02 20.42 -0.75
C ARG A 185 33.66 21.67 -1.33
N LEU A 186 34.86 22.03 -0.87
CA LEU A 186 35.60 23.22 -1.37
C LEU A 186 35.95 23.11 -2.86
N ASP A 187 36.28 21.90 -3.33
CA ASP A 187 36.55 21.64 -4.75
C ASP A 187 35.26 21.77 -5.61
N LEU A 188 34.14 21.21 -5.15
CA LEU A 188 32.84 21.37 -5.79
C LEU A 188 32.39 22.84 -5.79
N GLU A 189 32.51 23.56 -4.69
CA GLU A 189 32.20 25.00 -4.62
C GLU A 189 33.04 25.82 -5.61
N THR A 190 34.32 25.45 -5.78
CA THR A 190 35.21 26.11 -6.77
C THR A 190 34.74 25.82 -8.18
N ALA A 191 34.45 24.55 -8.51
CA ALA A 191 33.99 24.16 -9.83
C ALA A 191 32.65 24.83 -10.19
N LEU A 192 31.68 24.79 -9.28
CA LEU A 192 30.39 25.46 -9.46
C LEU A 192 30.51 26.98 -9.65
N THR A 193 31.38 27.64 -8.85
CA THR A 193 31.62 29.08 -9.01
C THR A 193 32.22 29.42 -10.35
N ASN A 194 33.19 28.65 -10.82
CA ASN A 194 33.78 28.86 -12.13
C ASN A 194 32.75 28.64 -13.25
N THR A 195 31.96 27.61 -13.16
CA THR A 195 30.89 27.32 -14.15
C THR A 195 29.93 28.49 -14.30
N ILE A 196 29.35 28.99 -13.17
CA ILE A 196 28.38 30.08 -13.25
C ILE A 196 29.01 31.41 -13.75
N ASN A 197 30.30 31.58 -13.53
CA ASN A 197 31.03 32.76 -14.04
C ASN A 197 31.25 32.75 -15.55
N LEU A 198 31.14 31.60 -16.21
CA LEU A 198 31.21 31.46 -17.68
C LEU A 198 29.89 31.85 -18.36
N LEU A 199 28.76 31.79 -17.65
CA LEU A 199 27.44 32.06 -18.22
C LEU A 199 27.21 33.54 -18.50
N ASP A 200 26.79 33.87 -19.71
CA ASP A 200 26.36 35.22 -20.13
C ASP A 200 24.85 35.28 -20.34
N LEU A 201 24.13 35.65 -19.30
CA LEU A 201 22.67 35.72 -19.29
C LEU A 201 22.09 37.08 -19.72
N ARG A 202 22.93 38.03 -20.23
CA ARG A 202 22.50 39.39 -20.56
C ARG A 202 21.56 39.48 -21.77
N LYS A 203 21.70 38.53 -22.72
CA LYS A 203 20.87 38.45 -23.93
C LYS A 203 20.43 37.00 -24.18
N PRO A 204 19.42 36.51 -23.45
CA PRO A 204 18.92 35.16 -23.60
C PRO A 204 18.63 34.79 -25.06
N TYR A 205 18.93 33.54 -25.41
CA TYR A 205 18.73 32.95 -26.75
C TYR A 205 19.60 33.53 -27.89
N SER A 206 20.54 34.43 -27.59
CA SER A 206 21.51 34.93 -28.57
C SER A 206 22.65 33.89 -28.83
N LYS A 207 23.44 34.12 -29.88
CA LYS A 207 24.61 33.27 -30.15
C LYS A 207 25.63 33.30 -29.02
N GLU A 208 25.84 34.47 -28.42
CA GLU A 208 26.73 34.67 -27.27
C GLU A 208 26.24 33.94 -26.04
N PHE A 209 24.92 33.95 -25.78
CA PHE A 209 24.28 33.22 -24.70
C PHE A 209 24.53 31.72 -24.87
N TYR A 210 24.21 31.10 -26.04
CA TYR A 210 24.43 29.68 -26.25
C TYR A 210 25.89 29.28 -26.24
N ALA A 211 26.78 30.14 -26.76
CA ALA A 211 28.23 29.88 -26.68
C ALA A 211 28.72 29.84 -25.22
N SER A 212 28.18 30.70 -24.37
CA SER A 212 28.50 30.68 -22.94
C SER A 212 27.96 29.45 -22.20
N ILE A 213 26.79 28.96 -22.61
CA ILE A 213 26.23 27.69 -22.07
C ILE A 213 27.14 26.51 -22.49
N GLU A 214 27.53 26.40 -23.75
CA GLU A 214 28.42 25.33 -24.25
C GLU A 214 29.78 25.35 -23.55
N GLU A 215 30.34 26.54 -23.27
CA GLU A 215 31.59 26.67 -22.52
C GLU A 215 31.43 26.25 -21.07
N ALA A 216 30.34 26.66 -20.41
CA ALA A 216 30.02 26.28 -19.03
C ALA A 216 29.74 24.77 -18.88
N GLU A 217 28.98 24.18 -19.82
CA GLU A 217 28.70 22.75 -19.89
C GLU A 217 30.03 21.95 -20.04
N LYS A 218 30.85 22.31 -20.98
CA LYS A 218 32.17 21.68 -21.16
C LYS A 218 33.00 21.74 -19.86
N TYR A 219 33.06 22.90 -19.25
CA TYR A 219 33.83 23.07 -18.00
C TYR A 219 33.30 22.22 -16.86
N ILE A 220 31.97 22.18 -16.62
CA ILE A 220 31.40 21.43 -15.52
C ILE A 220 31.52 19.91 -15.74
N GLN A 221 31.38 19.43 -17.00
CA GLN A 221 31.62 18.03 -17.34
C GLN A 221 33.06 17.63 -16.98
N GLU A 222 34.08 18.40 -17.43
CA GLU A 222 35.47 18.13 -17.10
C GLU A 222 35.79 18.26 -15.61
N ALA A 223 35.29 19.31 -14.96
CA ALA A 223 35.68 19.63 -13.58
C ALA A 223 34.99 18.76 -12.52
N ILE A 224 33.71 18.40 -12.71
CA ILE A 224 32.93 17.63 -11.74
C ILE A 224 32.78 16.18 -12.22
N TYR A 225 32.15 15.96 -13.37
CA TYR A 225 31.71 14.61 -13.77
C TYR A 225 32.85 13.73 -14.31
N GLU A 226 34.00 14.29 -14.80
CA GLU A 226 35.17 13.50 -15.20
C GLU A 226 36.20 13.46 -14.07
N LYS A 227 36.67 14.63 -13.57
CA LYS A 227 37.77 14.69 -12.59
C LYS A 227 37.34 14.27 -11.17
N MET A 228 36.12 14.54 -10.79
CA MET A 228 35.54 14.16 -9.50
C MET A 228 34.46 13.07 -9.61
N GLY A 229 34.24 12.57 -10.84
CA GLY A 229 33.30 11.49 -11.13
C GLY A 229 33.88 10.10 -10.84
N GLY A 230 33.05 9.07 -11.05
CA GLY A 230 33.47 7.67 -10.89
C GLY A 230 33.67 7.22 -9.43
N TRP A 231 33.33 8.06 -8.43
CA TRP A 231 33.39 7.68 -7.04
C TRP A 231 32.25 6.69 -6.75
N ASP A 232 32.60 5.50 -6.28
CA ASP A 232 31.70 4.35 -6.09
C ASP A 232 31.97 3.58 -4.79
N GLU A 233 32.63 4.21 -3.81
CA GLU A 233 32.83 3.62 -2.48
C GLU A 233 31.49 3.28 -1.80
N VAL A 234 30.47 4.10 -2.06
CA VAL A 234 29.09 3.87 -1.63
C VAL A 234 28.19 3.97 -2.86
N VAL A 235 27.33 2.98 -3.02
CA VAL A 235 26.34 2.90 -4.09
C VAL A 235 24.94 3.06 -3.50
N ALA A 236 24.06 3.70 -4.25
CA ALA A 236 22.63 3.71 -4.00
C ALA A 236 21.93 3.04 -5.19
N THR A 237 21.47 1.82 -5.00
CA THR A 237 20.63 1.13 -5.97
C THR A 237 19.23 1.70 -5.88
N CYS A 238 18.81 2.37 -6.95
CA CYS A 238 17.57 3.12 -7.04
C CYS A 238 16.55 2.35 -7.89
N ILE A 239 15.36 2.16 -7.37
CA ILE A 239 14.26 1.46 -8.02
C ILE A 239 13.12 2.46 -8.19
N GLY A 240 12.72 2.73 -9.43
CA GLY A 240 11.51 3.50 -9.71
C GLY A 240 10.29 2.74 -9.21
N HIS A 241 9.46 3.39 -8.40
CA HIS A 241 8.31 2.76 -7.76
C HIS A 241 7.16 3.74 -7.59
N THR A 242 5.97 3.23 -7.44
CA THR A 242 4.82 3.97 -6.93
C THR A 242 4.02 3.04 -6.01
N HIS A 243 3.98 3.36 -4.74
CA HIS A 243 3.02 2.75 -3.83
C HIS A 243 1.64 3.34 -4.11
N ILE A 244 0.62 2.51 -4.26
CA ILE A 244 -0.76 2.96 -4.46
C ILE A 244 -1.64 2.22 -3.46
N ASP A 245 -2.24 2.97 -2.54
CA ASP A 245 -3.23 2.42 -1.63
C ASP A 245 -4.48 1.99 -2.41
N VAL A 246 -4.83 0.71 -2.28
CA VAL A 246 -6.04 0.14 -2.91
C VAL A 246 -7.32 0.83 -2.41
N ALA A 247 -7.29 1.32 -1.18
CA ALA A 247 -8.24 2.27 -0.60
C ALA A 247 -7.60 2.88 0.65
N TRP A 248 -7.89 4.13 0.94
CA TRP A 248 -7.48 4.85 2.14
C TRP A 248 -8.31 6.14 2.30
N LEU A 249 -7.79 7.30 1.86
CA LEU A 249 -8.54 8.57 1.76
C LEU A 249 -9.39 8.67 0.48
N TRP A 250 -9.49 7.58 -0.25
CA TRP A 250 -10.25 7.37 -1.48
C TRP A 250 -10.78 5.95 -1.56
N THR A 251 -11.75 5.74 -2.44
CA THR A 251 -12.41 4.44 -2.65
C THR A 251 -11.65 3.56 -3.66
N ILE A 252 -11.98 2.27 -3.70
CA ILE A 252 -11.46 1.33 -4.71
C ILE A 252 -11.79 1.79 -6.13
N ASP A 253 -12.96 2.39 -6.37
CA ASP A 253 -13.33 2.90 -7.70
C ASP A 253 -12.41 4.04 -8.17
N GLN A 254 -11.94 4.87 -7.26
CA GLN A 254 -10.95 5.91 -7.58
C GLN A 254 -9.58 5.32 -7.88
N VAL A 255 -9.19 4.24 -7.20
CA VAL A 255 -7.92 3.56 -7.45
C VAL A 255 -7.85 2.91 -8.83
N ARG A 256 -8.98 2.45 -9.37
CA ARG A 256 -9.07 2.00 -10.76
C ARG A 256 -8.56 3.05 -11.75
N GLN A 257 -8.81 4.33 -11.48
CA GLN A 257 -8.32 5.45 -12.30
C GLN A 257 -6.88 5.86 -11.91
N LYS A 258 -6.56 5.89 -10.60
CA LYS A 258 -5.21 6.21 -10.10
C LYS A 258 -4.17 5.26 -10.67
N SER A 259 -4.46 3.96 -10.73
CA SER A 259 -3.58 2.94 -11.31
C SER A 259 -3.27 3.23 -12.77
N CYS A 260 -4.29 3.55 -13.56
CA CYS A 260 -4.10 3.88 -14.98
C CYS A 260 -3.27 5.17 -15.16
N ARG A 261 -3.59 6.23 -14.41
CA ARG A 261 -2.85 7.49 -14.46
C ARG A 261 -1.36 7.28 -14.15
N SER A 262 -1.06 6.59 -13.03
CA SER A 262 0.31 6.33 -12.59
C SER A 262 1.09 5.49 -13.60
N PHE A 263 0.48 4.41 -14.10
CA PHE A 263 1.15 3.53 -15.05
C PHE A 263 1.33 4.18 -16.44
N ALA A 264 0.39 5.02 -16.87
CA ALA A 264 0.56 5.81 -18.10
C ALA A 264 1.71 6.83 -17.96
N THR A 265 1.86 7.48 -16.79
CA THR A 265 2.99 8.37 -16.50
C THR A 265 4.33 7.63 -16.58
N VAL A 266 4.43 6.47 -15.96
CA VAL A 266 5.63 5.64 -15.99
C VAL A 266 5.99 5.22 -17.43
N LEU A 267 5.00 4.77 -18.21
CA LEU A 267 5.20 4.38 -19.61
C LEU A 267 5.69 5.55 -20.45
N LYS A 268 5.14 6.75 -20.23
CA LYS A 268 5.58 7.96 -20.94
C LYS A 268 7.02 8.34 -20.59
N LEU A 269 7.39 8.31 -19.31
CA LEU A 269 8.76 8.53 -18.88
C LEU A 269 9.74 7.48 -19.44
N MET A 270 9.31 6.23 -19.61
CA MET A 270 10.13 5.20 -20.26
C MET A 270 10.41 5.49 -21.74
N GLU A 271 9.56 6.24 -22.43
CA GLU A 271 9.85 6.70 -23.79
C GLU A 271 10.99 7.72 -23.81
N GLU A 272 11.03 8.63 -22.82
CA GLU A 272 12.01 9.70 -22.71
C GLU A 272 13.35 9.24 -22.10
N TYR A 273 13.32 8.24 -21.19
CA TYR A 273 14.48 7.76 -20.42
C TYR A 273 14.75 6.27 -20.68
N PRO A 274 15.62 5.91 -21.65
CA PRO A 274 15.86 4.51 -22.00
C PRO A 274 16.41 3.64 -20.87
N ASN A 275 17.17 4.22 -19.94
CA ASN A 275 17.77 3.51 -18.80
C ASN A 275 16.85 3.41 -17.56
N TYR A 276 15.66 3.99 -17.63
CA TYR A 276 14.73 4.00 -16.52
C TYR A 276 14.11 2.61 -16.31
N HIS A 277 14.22 2.11 -15.06
CA HIS A 277 13.62 0.87 -14.58
C HIS A 277 12.54 1.17 -13.56
N PHE A 278 11.45 0.45 -13.65
CA PHE A 278 10.31 0.62 -12.75
C PHE A 278 9.83 -0.72 -12.20
N MET A 279 9.40 -0.73 -10.95
CA MET A 279 8.83 -1.87 -10.27
C MET A 279 7.46 -1.50 -9.71
N SER A 280 6.49 -2.39 -9.83
CA SER A 280 5.21 -2.26 -9.13
C SER A 280 4.73 -3.61 -8.61
N SER A 281 4.26 -3.61 -7.37
CA SER A 281 3.62 -4.71 -6.68
C SER A 281 2.10 -4.74 -6.99
N GLN A 282 1.36 -5.59 -6.26
CA GLN A 282 -0.10 -5.62 -6.22
C GLN A 282 -0.80 -5.94 -7.56
N PRO A 283 -0.89 -7.22 -7.94
CA PRO A 283 -1.64 -7.69 -9.12
C PRO A 283 -3.02 -7.07 -9.30
N LYS A 284 -3.70 -6.72 -8.20
CA LYS A 284 -5.01 -6.05 -8.23
C LYS A 284 -4.98 -4.74 -9.00
N LEU A 285 -3.91 -3.93 -8.88
CA LEU A 285 -3.77 -2.68 -9.63
C LEU A 285 -3.65 -2.94 -11.14
N TYR A 286 -2.88 -3.96 -11.51
CA TYR A 286 -2.75 -4.39 -12.90
C TYR A 286 -4.09 -4.90 -13.48
N SER A 287 -4.87 -5.62 -12.66
CA SER A 287 -6.19 -6.09 -13.10
C SER A 287 -7.12 -4.94 -13.42
N PHE A 288 -7.08 -3.85 -12.66
CA PHE A 288 -7.86 -2.63 -12.93
C PHE A 288 -7.48 -1.97 -14.25
N VAL A 289 -6.18 -1.89 -14.55
CA VAL A 289 -5.71 -1.32 -15.82
C VAL A 289 -6.06 -2.24 -16.99
N LYS A 290 -5.92 -3.56 -16.84
CA LYS A 290 -6.30 -4.55 -17.85
C LYS A 290 -7.78 -4.46 -18.22
N GLU A 291 -8.63 -4.24 -17.22
CA GLU A 291 -10.09 -4.12 -17.41
C GLU A 291 -10.48 -2.83 -18.14
N ARG A 292 -9.90 -1.68 -17.74
CA ARG A 292 -10.35 -0.36 -18.20
C ARG A 292 -9.54 0.22 -19.37
N HIS A 293 -8.26 -0.08 -19.44
CA HIS A 293 -7.31 0.44 -20.41
C HIS A 293 -6.39 -0.66 -20.94
N PRO A 294 -6.95 -1.64 -21.69
CA PRO A 294 -6.18 -2.77 -22.21
C PRO A 294 -5.00 -2.34 -23.10
N GLU A 295 -5.08 -1.19 -23.77
CA GLU A 295 -3.99 -0.62 -24.55
C GLU A 295 -2.80 -0.18 -23.68
N VAL A 296 -3.05 0.38 -22.49
CA VAL A 296 -2.01 0.70 -21.49
C VAL A 296 -1.42 -0.58 -20.93
N TYR A 297 -2.27 -1.56 -20.63
CA TYR A 297 -1.83 -2.87 -20.11
C TYR A 297 -0.90 -3.60 -21.09
N GLU A 298 -1.18 -3.56 -22.39
CA GLU A 298 -0.31 -4.18 -23.39
C GLU A 298 1.05 -3.46 -23.51
N LYS A 299 1.10 -2.14 -23.36
CA LYS A 299 2.34 -1.39 -23.24
C LYS A 299 3.16 -1.84 -22.03
N ILE A 300 2.51 -2.08 -20.87
CA ILE A 300 3.17 -2.65 -19.68
C ILE A 300 3.78 -4.02 -20.00
N ARG A 301 3.01 -4.93 -20.62
CA ARG A 301 3.50 -6.25 -21.04
C ARG A 301 4.75 -6.17 -21.91
N GLN A 302 4.78 -5.19 -22.81
CA GLN A 302 5.95 -4.94 -23.65
C GLN A 302 7.15 -4.50 -22.81
N ARG A 303 7.00 -3.55 -21.88
CA ARG A 303 8.09 -3.09 -21.01
C ARG A 303 8.62 -4.19 -20.10
N VAL A 304 7.77 -5.11 -19.64
CA VAL A 304 8.19 -6.31 -18.90
C VAL A 304 9.08 -7.20 -19.78
N LYS A 305 8.69 -7.46 -21.03
CA LYS A 305 9.50 -8.26 -21.98
C LYS A 305 10.84 -7.61 -22.33
N GLU A 306 10.88 -6.29 -22.37
CA GLU A 306 12.09 -5.50 -22.62
C GLU A 306 13.03 -5.46 -21.39
N GLY A 307 12.61 -5.98 -20.21
CA GLY A 307 13.39 -5.92 -18.98
C GLY A 307 13.48 -4.50 -18.40
N ARG A 308 12.43 -3.71 -18.52
CA ARG A 308 12.36 -2.33 -18.02
C ARG A 308 11.28 -2.12 -16.95
N TRP A 309 10.34 -3.04 -16.84
CA TRP A 309 9.27 -3.07 -15.86
C TRP A 309 9.29 -4.40 -15.09
N GLU A 310 9.40 -4.34 -13.77
CA GLU A 310 9.45 -5.50 -12.87
C GLU A 310 8.10 -5.67 -12.15
N PRO A 311 7.28 -6.66 -12.52
CA PRO A 311 6.10 -7.04 -11.76
C PRO A 311 6.54 -7.94 -10.59
N GLU A 312 6.81 -7.37 -9.42
CA GLU A 312 7.32 -8.08 -8.24
C GLU A 312 6.48 -7.73 -7.00
N GLY A 313 6.54 -8.54 -5.93
CA GLY A 313 5.86 -8.30 -4.66
C GLY A 313 5.07 -9.47 -4.10
N GLY A 314 4.66 -10.40 -4.95
CA GLY A 314 4.13 -11.74 -4.62
C GLY A 314 2.69 -11.81 -4.14
N MET A 315 2.18 -10.88 -3.34
CA MET A 315 0.80 -10.86 -2.83
C MET A 315 -0.19 -10.25 -3.84
N TRP A 316 -1.48 -10.61 -3.73
CA TRP A 316 -2.58 -10.02 -4.52
C TRP A 316 -2.71 -8.51 -4.30
N VAL A 317 -2.69 -8.09 -3.04
CA VAL A 317 -2.53 -6.72 -2.56
C VAL A 317 -1.48 -6.69 -1.46
N GLU A 318 -0.99 -5.54 -1.07
CA GLU A 318 -0.12 -5.37 0.11
C GLU A 318 -0.97 -5.53 1.38
N ALA A 319 -1.17 -6.78 1.80
CA ALA A 319 -2.12 -7.15 2.83
C ALA A 319 -1.59 -6.92 4.24
N ASP A 320 -2.50 -6.64 5.17
CA ASP A 320 -2.23 -6.73 6.62
C ASP A 320 -1.71 -8.12 6.98
N CYS A 321 -0.62 -8.19 7.74
CA CYS A 321 0.07 -9.44 8.09
C CYS A 321 -0.15 -9.90 9.53
N ASN A 322 -0.98 -9.20 10.31
CA ASN A 322 -1.26 -9.52 11.71
C ASN A 322 -2.70 -10.03 11.92
N LEU A 323 -3.69 -9.38 11.29
CA LEU A 323 -5.11 -9.72 11.43
C LEU A 323 -5.55 -10.79 10.42
N THR A 324 -4.86 -10.90 9.31
CA THR A 324 -5.13 -11.87 8.25
C THR A 324 -4.76 -13.29 8.70
N SER A 325 -5.61 -14.29 8.38
CA SER A 325 -5.32 -15.68 8.72
C SER A 325 -4.16 -16.28 7.88
N GLY A 326 -3.52 -17.31 8.38
CA GLY A 326 -2.48 -18.03 7.63
C GLY A 326 -2.97 -18.57 6.30
N GLU A 327 -4.21 -19.07 6.22
CA GLU A 327 -4.84 -19.51 4.96
C GLU A 327 -4.95 -18.34 3.96
N SER A 328 -5.44 -17.18 4.40
CA SER A 328 -5.55 -16.02 3.53
C SER A 328 -4.19 -15.49 3.09
N LEU A 329 -3.19 -15.48 3.98
CA LEU A 329 -1.82 -15.09 3.61
C LEU A 329 -1.25 -16.01 2.51
N VAL A 330 -1.45 -17.33 2.61
CA VAL A 330 -1.09 -18.27 1.53
C VAL A 330 -1.84 -17.94 0.23
N ARG A 331 -3.11 -17.56 0.31
CA ARG A 331 -3.91 -17.21 -0.87
C ARG A 331 -3.54 -15.86 -1.46
N GLN A 332 -3.09 -14.91 -0.67
CA GLN A 332 -2.47 -13.69 -1.18
C GLN A 332 -1.34 -14.02 -2.17
N PHE A 333 -0.45 -14.96 -1.81
CA PHE A 333 0.61 -15.42 -2.70
C PHE A 333 0.10 -16.29 -3.84
N LEU A 334 -0.87 -17.16 -3.60
CA LEU A 334 -1.44 -18.02 -4.64
C LEU A 334 -2.05 -17.18 -5.78
N PHE A 335 -2.88 -16.18 -5.44
CA PHE A 335 -3.53 -15.32 -6.42
C PHE A 335 -2.51 -14.37 -7.06
N GLY A 336 -1.63 -13.76 -6.26
CA GLY A 336 -0.65 -12.80 -6.75
C GLY A 336 0.38 -13.43 -7.68
N LYS A 337 1.05 -14.50 -7.24
CA LYS A 337 2.05 -15.21 -8.06
C LYS A 337 1.45 -15.85 -9.30
N ARG A 338 0.23 -16.40 -9.19
CA ARG A 338 -0.48 -16.95 -10.37
C ARG A 338 -0.74 -15.88 -11.41
N PHE A 339 -1.25 -14.72 -11.01
CA PHE A 339 -1.49 -13.60 -11.90
C PHE A 339 -0.20 -13.16 -12.63
N PHE A 340 0.88 -12.89 -11.90
CA PHE A 340 2.13 -12.46 -12.50
C PHE A 340 2.78 -13.52 -13.38
N LYS A 341 2.62 -14.80 -13.03
CA LYS A 341 3.11 -15.90 -13.85
C LYS A 341 2.32 -16.08 -15.15
N GLU A 342 0.99 -16.02 -15.09
CA GLU A 342 0.12 -16.17 -16.26
C GLU A 342 0.22 -14.97 -17.20
N GLU A 343 0.28 -13.74 -16.66
CA GLU A 343 0.26 -12.52 -17.44
C GLU A 343 1.65 -12.12 -17.98
N PHE A 344 2.70 -12.34 -17.20
CA PHE A 344 4.04 -11.85 -17.51
C PHE A 344 5.13 -12.93 -17.53
N GLY A 345 4.83 -14.16 -17.12
CA GLY A 345 5.80 -15.25 -17.03
C GLY A 345 6.75 -15.13 -15.83
N VAL A 346 6.47 -14.28 -14.87
CA VAL A 346 7.34 -13.98 -13.72
C VAL A 346 6.98 -14.85 -12.51
N ASP A 347 8.00 -15.45 -11.87
CA ASP A 347 7.90 -16.12 -10.58
C ASP A 347 8.49 -15.22 -9.49
N ASN A 348 7.63 -14.56 -8.71
CA ASN A 348 8.01 -13.62 -7.69
C ASN A 348 8.84 -14.26 -6.58
N LYS A 349 9.83 -13.52 -6.08
CA LYS A 349 10.75 -13.95 -5.02
C LYS A 349 10.86 -12.99 -3.85
N ILE A 350 10.29 -11.81 -3.99
CA ILE A 350 10.32 -10.76 -2.96
C ILE A 350 8.91 -10.56 -2.42
N LEU A 351 8.76 -10.54 -1.11
CA LEU A 351 7.62 -9.91 -0.48
C LEU A 351 7.95 -8.41 -0.31
N TRP A 352 7.20 -7.58 -1.02
CA TRP A 352 7.37 -6.12 -1.02
C TRP A 352 6.20 -5.46 -0.30
N LEU A 353 6.41 -5.07 0.97
CA LEU A 353 5.39 -4.45 1.83
C LEU A 353 5.94 -3.17 2.46
N PRO A 354 6.02 -2.07 1.71
CA PRO A 354 6.63 -0.85 2.21
C PRO A 354 5.83 -0.20 3.34
N ASP A 355 4.51 -0.29 3.32
CA ASP A 355 3.62 0.48 4.20
C ASP A 355 2.77 -0.36 5.18
N VAL A 356 2.96 -1.66 5.27
CA VAL A 356 2.21 -2.55 6.18
C VAL A 356 2.69 -2.40 7.62
N PHE A 357 1.77 -2.41 8.59
CA PHE A 357 1.97 -1.94 9.96
C PHE A 357 2.57 -2.97 10.92
N GLY A 358 3.03 -4.10 10.44
CA GLY A 358 3.68 -5.14 11.24
C GLY A 358 3.45 -6.54 10.70
N TYR A 359 4.29 -7.47 11.15
CA TYR A 359 4.41 -8.79 10.51
C TYR A 359 4.50 -9.87 11.56
N SER A 360 3.57 -10.84 11.48
CA SER A 360 3.52 -12.02 12.35
C SER A 360 4.80 -12.87 12.22
N ALA A 361 5.22 -13.46 13.32
CA ALA A 361 6.32 -14.41 13.36
C ALA A 361 6.08 -15.70 12.53
N ALA A 362 4.85 -15.93 12.05
CA ALA A 362 4.54 -17.02 11.12
C ALA A 362 4.90 -16.70 9.65
N MET A 363 5.17 -15.43 9.33
CA MET A 363 5.43 -15.01 7.96
C MET A 363 6.64 -15.70 7.32
N PRO A 364 7.82 -15.86 7.95
CA PRO A 364 8.94 -16.54 7.32
C PRO A 364 8.61 -17.96 6.86
N GLN A 365 7.86 -18.73 7.65
CA GLN A 365 7.36 -20.05 7.26
C GLN A 365 6.50 -19.99 6.01
N ILE A 366 5.52 -19.09 5.99
CA ILE A 366 4.61 -18.91 4.85
C ILE A 366 5.39 -18.51 3.60
N LEU A 367 6.30 -17.53 3.72
CA LEU A 367 7.13 -17.06 2.63
C LEU A 367 7.95 -18.17 2.00
N LYS A 368 8.69 -18.94 2.80
CA LYS A 368 9.50 -20.05 2.30
C LYS A 368 8.66 -21.11 1.60
N LYS A 369 7.49 -21.46 2.16
CA LYS A 369 6.57 -22.43 1.55
C LYS A 369 5.90 -21.91 0.28
N CYS A 370 5.73 -20.61 0.14
CA CYS A 370 5.23 -19.97 -1.08
C CYS A 370 6.34 -19.67 -2.11
N GLY A 371 7.60 -20.02 -1.81
CA GLY A 371 8.74 -19.82 -2.71
C GLY A 371 9.19 -18.37 -2.81
N ILE A 372 9.02 -17.61 -1.74
CA ILE A 372 9.53 -16.24 -1.55
C ILE A 372 10.82 -16.32 -0.73
N ASP A 373 11.87 -15.69 -1.22
CA ASP A 373 13.21 -15.76 -0.65
C ASP A 373 13.61 -14.50 0.10
N TYR A 374 12.99 -13.33 -0.24
CA TYR A 374 13.36 -12.01 0.24
C TYR A 374 12.16 -11.25 0.80
N PHE A 375 12.44 -10.38 1.76
CA PHE A 375 11.43 -9.49 2.35
C PHE A 375 11.93 -8.04 2.40
N MET A 376 11.07 -7.10 2.02
CA MET A 376 11.31 -5.66 2.10
C MET A 376 10.17 -4.94 2.83
N THR A 377 10.55 -4.03 3.73
CA THR A 377 9.64 -3.07 4.36
C THR A 377 10.36 -1.76 4.72
N THR A 378 9.59 -0.77 5.17
CA THR A 378 10.10 0.49 5.74
C THR A 378 9.43 0.85 7.06
N LYS A 379 8.22 0.37 7.29
CA LYS A 379 7.28 0.88 8.29
C LYS A 379 7.74 0.72 9.75
N LEU A 380 8.62 -0.23 10.04
CA LEU A 380 9.16 -0.43 11.40
C LEU A 380 10.00 0.75 11.90
N ALA A 381 10.44 1.64 11.02
CA ALA A 381 11.16 2.86 11.41
C ALA A 381 10.24 3.93 12.02
N TRP A 382 8.92 3.81 11.89
CA TRP A 382 7.93 4.76 12.41
C TRP A 382 7.58 4.55 13.88
N ASN A 383 8.10 3.49 14.54
CA ASN A 383 7.92 3.30 15.98
C ASN A 383 8.53 4.46 16.77
N GLU A 384 7.84 4.90 17.82
CA GLU A 384 8.23 6.05 18.63
C GLU A 384 9.35 5.70 19.63
N PHE A 385 9.25 4.55 20.28
CA PHE A 385 10.11 4.13 21.38
C PHE A 385 11.09 3.03 21.00
N ASN A 386 10.61 1.98 20.35
CA ASN A 386 11.42 0.83 19.97
C ASN A 386 11.80 0.90 18.49
N LYS A 387 13.05 0.51 18.19
CA LYS A 387 13.55 0.48 16.80
C LYS A 387 14.27 -0.82 16.54
N VAL A 388 14.09 -1.34 15.33
CA VAL A 388 14.92 -2.43 14.83
C VAL A 388 16.35 -1.90 14.63
N PRO A 389 17.37 -2.51 15.24
CA PRO A 389 18.75 -2.01 15.16
C PRO A 389 19.48 -2.41 13.88
N TYR A 390 18.79 -3.03 12.92
CA TYR A 390 19.36 -3.57 11.69
C TYR A 390 18.47 -3.18 10.49
N ASP A 391 19.09 -2.90 9.35
CA ASP A 391 18.38 -2.73 8.08
C ASP A 391 18.55 -3.96 7.17
N THR A 392 19.64 -4.73 7.37
CA THR A 392 19.92 -5.97 6.62
C THR A 392 20.13 -7.11 7.60
N MET A 393 19.30 -8.17 7.50
CA MET A 393 19.28 -9.26 8.47
C MET A 393 18.62 -10.53 7.90
N ASN A 394 18.80 -11.66 8.56
CA ASN A 394 17.91 -12.81 8.42
C ASN A 394 16.73 -12.64 9.39
N TRP A 395 15.54 -12.92 8.92
CA TRP A 395 14.32 -12.95 9.74
C TRP A 395 13.89 -14.40 9.96
N GLU A 396 13.95 -14.85 11.21
CA GLU A 396 13.61 -16.22 11.62
C GLU A 396 12.20 -16.26 12.22
N GLY A 397 11.38 -17.15 11.70
CA GLY A 397 10.01 -17.39 12.15
C GLY A 397 9.85 -18.45 13.23
N ILE A 398 8.59 -18.72 13.59
CA ILE A 398 8.20 -19.64 14.66
C ILE A 398 8.64 -21.10 14.44
N ASP A 399 8.94 -21.49 13.21
CA ASP A 399 9.35 -22.86 12.85
C ASP A 399 10.84 -22.95 12.50
N GLY A 400 11.62 -21.87 12.71
CA GLY A 400 13.03 -21.78 12.35
C GLY A 400 13.30 -21.49 10.87
N SER A 401 12.26 -21.24 10.05
CA SER A 401 12.46 -20.79 8.67
C SER A 401 13.06 -19.39 8.67
N GLU A 402 14.06 -19.15 7.81
CA GLU A 402 14.72 -17.85 7.65
C GLU A 402 14.42 -17.22 6.29
N VAL A 403 14.18 -15.91 6.27
CA VAL A 403 14.02 -15.09 5.07
C VAL A 403 14.99 -13.92 5.14
N PHE A 404 15.77 -13.74 4.06
CA PHE A 404 16.68 -12.60 3.98
C PHE A 404 15.89 -11.30 3.82
N THR A 405 16.14 -10.36 4.70
CA THR A 405 15.35 -9.13 4.87
C THR A 405 16.23 -7.90 4.71
N HIS A 406 15.74 -6.93 3.94
CA HIS A 406 16.32 -5.59 3.88
C HIS A 406 15.25 -4.53 4.05
N MET A 407 15.51 -3.56 4.93
CA MET A 407 14.64 -2.42 5.17
C MET A 407 15.20 -1.16 4.52
N ILE A 408 14.38 -0.46 3.76
CA ILE A 408 14.74 0.87 3.25
C ILE A 408 14.82 1.82 4.44
N THR A 409 15.95 2.52 4.59
CA THR A 409 16.16 3.48 5.66
C THR A 409 15.22 4.68 5.52
N THR A 410 14.60 5.08 6.61
CA THR A 410 13.68 6.23 6.64
C THR A 410 14.03 7.17 7.78
N LEU A 411 13.42 8.35 7.81
CA LEU A 411 13.59 9.30 8.92
C LEU A 411 13.03 8.71 10.21
N GLY A 412 13.78 8.86 11.30
CA GLY A 412 13.27 8.57 12.64
C GLY A 412 12.34 9.67 13.13
N VAL A 413 11.44 9.32 14.06
CA VAL A 413 10.58 10.28 14.75
C VAL A 413 11.45 11.39 15.38
N GLY A 414 11.06 12.64 15.22
CA GLY A 414 11.75 13.82 15.77
C GLY A 414 12.95 14.32 14.95
N GLN A 415 13.24 13.75 13.77
CA GLN A 415 14.22 14.33 12.85
C GLN A 415 13.65 15.56 12.14
N PRO A 416 14.50 16.57 11.81
CA PRO A 416 14.03 17.79 11.16
C PRO A 416 13.32 17.50 9.83
N GLU A 417 12.18 18.15 9.57
CA GLU A 417 11.44 18.09 8.31
C GLU A 417 12.23 18.62 7.10
N THR A 418 13.34 19.30 7.32
CA THR A 418 14.26 19.78 6.28
C THR A 418 15.05 18.69 5.59
N SER A 419 15.04 17.45 6.13
CA SER A 419 15.66 16.30 5.49
C SER A 419 14.68 15.64 4.52
N PHE A 420 15.12 15.38 3.27
CA PHE A 420 14.31 14.62 2.33
C PHE A 420 14.10 13.19 2.80
N PHE A 421 12.87 12.70 2.65
CA PHE A 421 12.53 11.35 3.05
C PHE A 421 13.18 10.31 2.13
N THR A 422 13.77 9.29 2.71
CA THR A 422 14.03 8.01 2.07
C THR A 422 13.05 7.00 2.67
N THR A 423 11.92 6.85 2.05
CA THR A 423 10.87 5.89 2.39
C THR A 423 10.53 5.10 1.13
N TYR A 424 9.38 4.48 1.07
CA TYR A 424 8.83 3.91 -0.16
C TYR A 424 8.38 4.97 -1.18
N ASN A 425 8.24 6.22 -0.76
CA ASN A 425 7.97 7.42 -1.58
C ASN A 425 9.22 8.31 -1.67
N GLY A 426 10.38 7.69 -1.80
CA GLY A 426 11.67 8.36 -1.77
C GLY A 426 11.86 9.33 -2.93
N MET A 427 12.75 10.31 -2.71
CA MET A 427 13.14 11.29 -3.71
C MET A 427 14.52 10.93 -4.26
N LEU A 428 14.68 10.91 -5.58
CA LEU A 428 16.02 10.95 -6.20
C LEU A 428 16.59 12.36 -6.07
N HIS A 429 17.22 12.62 -4.95
CA HIS A 429 17.84 13.89 -4.60
C HIS A 429 19.14 13.62 -3.83
N PRO A 430 20.25 14.34 -4.08
CA PRO A 430 21.52 14.09 -3.40
C PRO A 430 21.42 14.05 -1.88
N ASP A 431 20.65 14.96 -1.28
CA ASP A 431 20.44 15.02 0.17
C ASP A 431 19.69 13.78 0.71
N ALA A 432 18.69 13.28 -0.01
CA ALA A 432 17.96 12.05 0.35
C ALA A 432 18.87 10.81 0.29
N ILE A 433 19.66 10.69 -0.78
CA ILE A 433 20.59 9.57 -0.99
C ILE A 433 21.69 9.56 0.08
N MET A 434 22.32 10.72 0.33
CA MET A 434 23.33 10.86 1.37
C MET A 434 22.73 10.57 2.76
N GLY A 435 21.55 11.10 3.06
CA GLY A 435 20.83 10.83 4.29
C GLY A 435 20.44 9.37 4.47
N GLY A 436 20.10 8.68 3.40
CA GLY A 436 19.86 7.22 3.38
C GLY A 436 21.11 6.46 3.85
N TRP A 437 22.27 6.80 3.27
CA TRP A 437 23.53 6.21 3.68
C TRP A 437 23.88 6.56 5.14
N ASP A 438 23.69 7.80 5.57
CA ASP A 438 23.99 8.22 6.95
C ASP A 438 23.22 7.39 7.98
N ARG A 439 21.97 7.05 7.71
CA ARG A 439 21.09 6.28 8.58
C ARG A 439 21.26 4.78 8.51
N TYR A 440 21.82 4.24 7.42
CA TYR A 440 21.98 2.80 7.22
C TYR A 440 22.80 2.17 8.34
N GLN A 441 22.29 1.09 8.95
CA GLN A 441 22.86 0.50 10.17
C GLN A 441 23.98 -0.52 9.90
N ASN A 442 23.91 -1.25 8.78
CA ASN A 442 24.82 -2.37 8.52
C ASN A 442 25.98 -2.00 7.58
N LYS A 443 26.61 -0.83 7.78
CA LYS A 443 27.73 -0.32 6.97
C LYS A 443 28.97 -1.21 6.99
N ASP A 444 29.10 -2.04 8.03
CA ASP A 444 30.24 -2.94 8.23
C ASP A 444 30.18 -4.19 7.33
N ILE A 445 29.02 -4.50 6.75
CA ILE A 445 28.84 -5.65 5.83
C ILE A 445 28.42 -5.25 4.44
N ASN A 446 27.91 -4.02 4.26
CA ASN A 446 27.39 -3.57 2.96
C ASN A 446 27.64 -2.08 2.74
N ASN A 447 27.88 -1.71 1.47
CA ASN A 447 28.06 -0.33 1.02
C ASN A 447 27.14 0.03 -0.17
N ASP A 448 26.07 -0.73 -0.36
CA ASP A 448 25.03 -0.47 -1.35
C ASP A 448 23.67 -0.38 -0.65
N ILE A 449 23.02 0.78 -0.73
CA ILE A 449 21.70 1.00 -0.11
C ILE A 449 20.60 0.95 -1.15
N LEU A 450 19.42 0.48 -0.72
CA LEU A 450 18.23 0.47 -1.55
C LEU A 450 17.46 1.79 -1.39
N ILE A 451 17.10 2.41 -2.50
CA ILE A 451 16.22 3.58 -2.56
C ILE A 451 15.04 3.27 -3.49
N SER A 452 13.84 3.22 -2.94
CA SER A 452 12.60 3.22 -3.70
C SER A 452 12.17 4.66 -3.92
N TYR A 453 12.06 5.11 -5.17
CA TYR A 453 11.78 6.52 -5.49
C TYR A 453 10.57 6.69 -6.39
N GLY A 454 9.81 7.73 -6.11
CA GLY A 454 8.60 8.11 -6.82
C GLY A 454 7.49 8.47 -5.84
N TYR A 455 6.59 9.36 -6.24
CA TYR A 455 5.41 9.69 -5.44
C TYR A 455 4.49 8.48 -5.30
N GLY A 456 3.89 8.33 -4.12
CA GLY A 456 3.07 7.18 -3.76
C GLY A 456 1.86 7.55 -2.93
N ASP A 457 1.34 6.59 -2.18
CA ASP A 457 0.04 6.56 -1.51
C ASP A 457 -1.10 6.79 -2.52
N GLY A 458 -1.26 7.99 -3.07
CA GLY A 458 -2.20 8.32 -4.15
C GLY A 458 -1.72 7.97 -5.56
N GLY A 459 -0.54 7.42 -5.72
CA GLY A 459 0.08 7.13 -7.00
C GLY A 459 0.93 8.30 -7.54
N GLY A 460 1.15 8.32 -8.84
CA GLY A 460 1.99 9.30 -9.55
C GLY A 460 3.32 8.71 -10.00
N GLY A 461 4.11 8.19 -9.07
CA GLY A 461 5.42 7.58 -9.35
C GLY A 461 6.57 8.58 -9.56
N PRO A 462 7.66 8.14 -10.19
CA PRO A 462 8.80 8.98 -10.49
C PRO A 462 8.47 10.17 -11.38
N THR A 463 9.21 11.27 -11.20
CA THR A 463 9.08 12.47 -12.02
C THR A 463 10.25 12.61 -12.97
N ARG A 464 10.07 13.41 -14.04
CA ARG A 464 11.14 13.82 -14.95
C ARG A 464 12.35 14.41 -14.20
N ARG A 465 12.10 15.25 -13.19
CA ARG A 465 13.14 15.84 -12.33
C ARG A 465 13.96 14.77 -11.59
N MET A 466 13.33 13.73 -11.06
CA MET A 466 14.05 12.62 -10.40
C MET A 466 14.96 11.88 -11.39
N LEU A 467 14.49 11.64 -12.61
CA LEU A 467 15.26 10.95 -13.64
C LEU A 467 16.41 11.81 -14.17
N GLU A 468 16.22 13.11 -14.35
CA GLU A 468 17.31 14.04 -14.69
C GLU A 468 18.37 14.11 -13.58
N THR A 469 17.96 14.08 -12.31
CA THR A 469 18.87 14.01 -11.17
C THR A 469 19.65 12.68 -11.18
N SER A 470 18.97 11.56 -11.41
CA SER A 470 19.59 10.24 -11.54
C SER A 470 20.70 10.23 -12.60
N LYS A 471 20.41 10.75 -13.79
CA LYS A 471 21.35 10.85 -14.91
C LYS A 471 22.69 11.52 -14.54
N ARG A 472 22.67 12.51 -13.61
CA ARG A 472 23.87 13.17 -13.09
C ARG A 472 24.58 12.34 -12.03
N MET A 473 23.80 11.76 -11.11
CA MET A 473 24.36 10.96 -10.01
C MET A 473 24.91 9.61 -10.48
N GLU A 474 24.42 9.06 -11.57
CA GLU A 474 24.96 7.85 -12.21
C GLU A 474 26.39 8.03 -12.72
N LYS A 475 26.78 9.26 -13.12
CA LYS A 475 28.18 9.59 -13.50
C LYS A 475 29.12 9.51 -12.28
N GLY A 476 28.56 9.61 -11.05
CA GLY A 476 29.29 9.72 -9.79
C GLY A 476 29.72 11.16 -9.51
N ILE A 477 29.45 11.62 -8.30
CA ILE A 477 29.88 12.93 -7.79
C ILE A 477 30.63 12.65 -6.50
N LYS A 478 31.91 13.04 -6.40
CA LYS A 478 32.72 12.76 -5.23
C LYS A 478 32.04 13.25 -3.94
N GLY A 479 31.91 12.34 -2.96
CA GLY A 479 31.25 12.59 -1.69
C GLY A 479 29.72 12.39 -1.67
N VAL A 480 29.12 12.05 -2.82
CA VAL A 480 27.71 11.64 -2.93
C VAL A 480 27.66 10.18 -3.36
N PRO A 481 26.88 9.30 -2.72
CA PRO A 481 26.75 7.91 -3.16
C PRO A 481 26.38 7.83 -4.66
N LYS A 482 27.07 6.95 -5.38
CA LYS A 482 26.82 6.76 -6.81
C LYS A 482 25.48 6.07 -7.01
N VAL A 483 24.60 6.68 -7.79
CA VAL A 483 23.31 6.09 -8.15
C VAL A 483 23.49 5.04 -9.25
N ARG A 484 22.75 3.95 -9.16
CA ARG A 484 22.50 3.03 -10.26
C ARG A 484 21.00 2.67 -10.32
N GLN A 485 20.46 2.62 -11.51
CA GLN A 485 19.12 2.11 -11.75
C GLN A 485 19.17 0.58 -11.86
N ALA A 486 18.29 -0.11 -11.11
CA ALA A 486 18.20 -1.57 -11.16
C ALA A 486 16.80 -2.06 -10.77
N PHE A 487 16.57 -3.36 -10.91
CA PHE A 487 15.41 -4.04 -10.37
C PHE A 487 15.61 -4.42 -8.90
N ALA A 488 14.50 -4.55 -8.16
CA ALA A 488 14.50 -5.02 -6.78
C ALA A 488 15.15 -6.40 -6.68
N ARG A 489 14.82 -7.30 -7.60
CA ARG A 489 15.39 -8.64 -7.64
C ARG A 489 16.90 -8.62 -7.78
N THR A 490 17.45 -7.81 -8.66
CA THR A 490 18.89 -7.66 -8.86
C THR A 490 19.57 -7.21 -7.57
N TYR A 491 19.01 -6.20 -6.90
CA TYR A 491 19.55 -5.71 -5.63
C TYR A 491 19.59 -6.80 -4.55
N PHE A 492 18.48 -7.51 -4.37
CA PHE A 492 18.39 -8.55 -3.34
C PHE A 492 19.31 -9.75 -3.61
N ASP A 493 19.40 -10.20 -4.86
CA ASP A 493 20.29 -11.30 -5.25
C ASP A 493 21.76 -10.93 -5.01
N GLU A 494 22.19 -9.73 -5.42
CA GLU A 494 23.56 -9.23 -5.23
C GLU A 494 23.89 -8.99 -3.75
N LEU A 495 22.99 -8.37 -3.01
CA LEU A 495 23.19 -8.12 -1.58
C LEU A 495 23.27 -9.43 -0.79
N HIS A 496 22.33 -10.35 -1.02
CA HIS A 496 22.33 -11.64 -0.34
C HIS A 496 23.62 -12.43 -0.64
N GLU A 497 24.03 -12.51 -1.90
CA GLU A 497 25.28 -13.18 -2.27
C GLU A 497 26.50 -12.57 -1.57
N LYS A 498 26.52 -11.26 -1.42
CA LYS A 498 27.60 -10.51 -0.78
C LYS A 498 27.70 -10.80 0.74
N VAL A 499 26.56 -10.95 1.43
CA VAL A 499 26.54 -10.96 2.91
C VAL A 499 26.20 -12.32 3.53
N LYS A 500 25.68 -13.29 2.78
CA LYS A 500 25.17 -14.59 3.30
C LYS A 500 26.15 -15.36 4.17
N ASP A 501 27.45 -15.27 3.89
CA ASP A 501 28.51 -15.95 4.65
C ASP A 501 29.14 -15.06 5.74
N SER A 502 28.65 -13.84 5.92
CA SER A 502 29.16 -12.91 6.92
C SER A 502 28.73 -13.32 8.33
N LYS A 503 29.69 -13.53 9.21
CA LYS A 503 29.41 -13.77 10.65
C LYS A 503 28.79 -12.56 11.37
N ARG A 504 28.74 -11.40 10.69
CA ARG A 504 28.17 -10.16 11.21
C ARG A 504 26.74 -9.91 10.68
N LEU A 505 26.24 -10.77 9.78
CA LEU A 505 24.84 -10.71 9.37
C LEU A 505 23.98 -11.08 10.58
N PRO A 506 23.15 -10.15 11.11
CA PRO A 506 22.34 -10.44 12.28
C PRO A 506 21.12 -11.29 11.90
N THR A 507 20.57 -11.99 12.90
CA THR A 507 19.26 -12.67 12.79
C THR A 507 18.28 -12.03 13.77
N TRP A 508 17.09 -11.68 13.28
CA TRP A 508 15.94 -11.28 14.10
C TRP A 508 14.97 -12.45 14.23
N ILE A 509 14.62 -12.84 15.47
CA ILE A 509 13.77 -13.99 15.75
C ILE A 509 12.41 -13.51 16.26
N GLY A 510 11.32 -14.00 15.66
CA GLY A 510 9.96 -13.68 16.11
C GLY A 510 9.24 -12.67 15.21
N GLU A 511 8.27 -11.96 15.79
CA GLU A 511 7.50 -10.96 15.04
C GLU A 511 8.31 -9.70 14.72
N LEU A 512 7.98 -9.06 13.62
CA LEU A 512 8.44 -7.71 13.28
C LEU A 512 7.30 -6.72 13.52
N TYR A 513 7.07 -6.41 14.78
CA TYR A 513 6.06 -5.48 15.25
C TYR A 513 6.44 -4.92 16.63
N PHE A 514 6.16 -3.64 16.83
CA PHE A 514 6.35 -2.95 18.10
C PHE A 514 5.06 -2.22 18.53
N GLU A 515 5.16 -0.97 18.97
CA GLU A 515 4.02 -0.17 19.41
C GLU A 515 3.28 0.58 18.28
N PHE A 516 3.78 0.57 17.08
CA PHE A 516 3.27 1.38 15.99
C PHE A 516 1.86 0.96 15.53
N HIS A 517 0.96 1.94 15.37
CA HIS A 517 -0.41 1.74 14.88
C HIS A 517 -1.24 0.69 15.64
N ARG A 518 -1.15 0.63 16.96
CA ARG A 518 -1.89 -0.36 17.78
C ARG A 518 -3.41 -0.21 17.71
N GLY A 519 -3.93 0.99 17.46
CA GLY A 519 -5.35 1.23 17.29
C GLY A 519 -5.97 0.41 16.16
N THR A 520 -5.18 0.03 15.15
CA THR A 520 -5.61 -0.77 14.01
C THR A 520 -6.10 -2.17 14.38
N TYR A 521 -5.73 -2.70 15.54
CA TYR A 521 -6.25 -4.01 15.99
C TYR A 521 -7.72 -3.99 16.39
N THR A 522 -8.27 -2.83 16.72
CA THR A 522 -9.65 -2.70 17.20
C THR A 522 -10.50 -1.73 16.37
N SER A 523 -9.88 -0.84 15.60
CA SER A 523 -10.61 0.09 14.72
C SER A 523 -11.49 -0.66 13.73
N MET A 524 -12.73 -0.22 13.53
CA MET A 524 -13.68 -0.85 12.60
C MET A 524 -13.89 -2.36 12.86
N ALA A 525 -14.14 -2.74 14.10
CA ALA A 525 -14.27 -4.14 14.54
C ALA A 525 -15.24 -4.99 13.70
N ARG A 526 -16.33 -4.39 13.18
CA ARG A 526 -17.26 -5.05 12.25
C ARG A 526 -16.57 -5.57 10.99
N ASN A 527 -15.63 -4.79 10.44
CA ASN A 527 -14.86 -5.17 9.24
C ASN A 527 -13.97 -6.38 9.54
N LYS A 528 -13.28 -6.37 10.68
CA LYS A 528 -12.44 -7.50 11.15
C LYS A 528 -13.24 -8.77 11.35
N ARG A 529 -14.46 -8.63 11.95
CA ARG A 529 -15.39 -9.75 12.13
C ARG A 529 -15.88 -10.29 10.79
N GLY A 530 -16.22 -9.41 9.84
CA GLY A 530 -16.58 -9.78 8.47
C GLY A 530 -15.49 -10.61 7.78
N ASN A 531 -14.25 -10.13 7.83
CA ASN A 531 -13.11 -10.85 7.30
C ASN A 531 -12.99 -12.26 7.92
N ARG A 532 -12.92 -12.38 9.24
CA ARG A 532 -12.73 -13.67 9.91
C ARG A 532 -13.85 -14.66 9.63
N LYS A 533 -15.10 -14.22 9.61
CA LYS A 533 -16.25 -15.07 9.28
C LYS A 533 -16.21 -15.54 7.82
N SER A 534 -15.80 -14.66 6.91
CA SER A 534 -15.62 -15.01 5.48
C SER A 534 -14.52 -16.04 5.28
N GLU A 535 -13.37 -15.89 5.94
CA GLU A 535 -12.27 -16.87 5.87
C GLU A 535 -12.73 -18.26 6.29
N TYR A 536 -13.48 -18.38 7.39
CA TYR A 536 -14.02 -19.67 7.84
C TYR A 536 -15.03 -20.24 6.87
N ALA A 537 -16.00 -19.43 6.43
CA ALA A 537 -17.05 -19.88 5.51
C ALA A 537 -16.46 -20.41 4.20
N MET A 538 -15.41 -19.76 3.69
CA MET A 538 -14.74 -20.18 2.45
C MET A 538 -14.01 -21.50 2.62
N MET A 539 -13.28 -21.71 3.74
CA MET A 539 -12.61 -23.00 4.00
C MET A 539 -13.61 -24.16 4.16
N GLU A 540 -14.74 -23.90 4.83
CA GLU A 540 -15.83 -24.87 4.96
C GLU A 540 -16.47 -25.18 3.62
N LEU A 541 -16.78 -24.17 2.82
CA LEU A 541 -17.39 -24.33 1.49
C LEU A 541 -16.50 -25.15 0.56
N GLU A 542 -15.19 -24.91 0.53
CA GLU A 542 -14.26 -25.66 -0.31
C GLU A 542 -14.22 -27.14 0.10
N LEU A 543 -14.09 -27.43 1.40
CA LEU A 543 -14.08 -28.81 1.89
C LEU A 543 -15.37 -29.56 1.53
N LEU A 544 -16.54 -28.95 1.82
CA LEU A 544 -17.83 -29.57 1.53
C LEU A 544 -18.07 -29.69 0.02
N SER A 545 -17.54 -28.77 -0.79
CA SER A 545 -17.66 -28.83 -2.26
C SER A 545 -16.87 -29.99 -2.84
N VAL A 546 -15.63 -30.24 -2.36
CA VAL A 546 -14.84 -31.41 -2.77
C VAL A 546 -15.57 -32.71 -2.42
N LEU A 547 -16.13 -32.81 -1.21
CA LEU A 547 -16.88 -33.99 -0.77
C LEU A 547 -18.16 -34.18 -1.62
N ALA A 548 -18.88 -33.10 -1.93
CA ALA A 548 -20.12 -33.13 -2.67
C ALA A 548 -19.97 -33.50 -4.18
N GLU A 549 -18.76 -33.46 -4.73
CA GLU A 549 -18.52 -33.97 -6.11
C GLU A 549 -18.90 -35.44 -6.23
N SER A 550 -18.73 -36.23 -5.17
CA SER A 550 -19.16 -37.63 -5.13
C SER A 550 -20.66 -37.82 -5.30
N THR A 551 -21.46 -36.80 -5.06
CA THR A 551 -22.92 -36.79 -5.26
C THR A 551 -23.37 -36.19 -6.59
N GLY A 552 -22.41 -35.77 -7.44
CA GLY A 552 -22.67 -35.11 -8.75
C GLY A 552 -22.82 -33.59 -8.67
N LYS A 553 -22.57 -32.96 -7.53
CA LYS A 553 -22.51 -31.48 -7.40
C LYS A 553 -21.17 -30.97 -7.93
N ALA A 554 -21.19 -30.08 -8.91
CA ALA A 554 -19.98 -29.46 -9.44
C ALA A 554 -19.28 -28.57 -8.39
N TYR A 555 -17.95 -28.52 -8.45
CA TYR A 555 -17.16 -27.61 -7.63
C TYR A 555 -17.36 -26.16 -8.14
N PRO A 556 -17.71 -25.19 -7.27
CA PRO A 556 -18.11 -23.84 -7.70
C PRO A 556 -16.89 -22.92 -7.86
N THR A 557 -16.03 -23.22 -8.83
CA THR A 557 -14.73 -22.55 -9.02
C THR A 557 -14.85 -21.05 -9.21
N GLU A 558 -15.81 -20.61 -10.02
CA GLU A 558 -15.96 -19.18 -10.34
C GLU A 558 -16.42 -18.37 -9.12
N GLU A 559 -17.42 -18.87 -8.40
CA GLU A 559 -17.94 -18.22 -7.19
C GLU A 559 -16.88 -18.19 -6.08
N LEU A 560 -16.14 -19.28 -5.89
CA LEU A 560 -15.05 -19.34 -4.92
C LEU A 560 -13.95 -18.35 -5.25
N ASN A 561 -13.48 -18.30 -6.49
CA ASN A 561 -12.45 -17.36 -6.91
C ASN A 561 -12.91 -15.90 -6.73
N ARG A 562 -14.15 -15.59 -7.12
CA ARG A 562 -14.72 -14.25 -6.95
C ARG A 562 -14.82 -13.83 -5.48
N MET A 563 -15.30 -14.70 -4.62
CA MET A 563 -15.38 -14.41 -3.18
C MET A 563 -14.00 -14.28 -2.54
N TRP A 564 -13.06 -15.15 -2.87
CA TRP A 564 -11.68 -15.02 -2.41
C TRP A 564 -11.04 -13.72 -2.87
N GLU A 565 -11.23 -13.31 -4.10
CA GLU A 565 -10.70 -12.05 -4.61
C GLU A 565 -11.23 -10.85 -3.81
N MET A 566 -12.51 -10.82 -3.45
CA MET A 566 -13.09 -9.79 -2.58
C MET A 566 -12.47 -9.82 -1.18
N ILE A 567 -12.35 -11.01 -0.55
CA ILE A 567 -11.73 -11.15 0.76
C ILE A 567 -10.29 -10.66 0.74
N LEU A 568 -9.49 -11.12 -0.22
CA LEU A 568 -8.07 -10.77 -0.33
C LEU A 568 -7.87 -9.28 -0.59
N THR A 569 -8.73 -8.65 -1.39
CA THR A 569 -8.71 -7.20 -1.63
C THR A 569 -9.04 -6.44 -0.34
N ASN A 570 -10.04 -6.87 0.41
CA ASN A 570 -10.44 -6.26 1.69
C ASN A 570 -9.44 -6.48 2.83
N GLN A 571 -8.42 -7.32 2.64
CA GLN A 571 -7.29 -7.48 3.55
C GLN A 571 -6.17 -6.47 3.32
N PHE A 572 -6.33 -5.55 2.36
CA PHE A 572 -5.39 -4.44 2.17
C PHE A 572 -5.14 -3.70 3.48
N HIS A 573 -3.89 -3.23 3.67
CA HIS A 573 -3.40 -2.75 4.98
C HIS A 573 -4.06 -1.47 5.51
N ASP A 574 -4.85 -0.75 4.72
CA ASP A 574 -5.71 0.34 5.19
C ASP A 574 -7.21 -0.01 5.20
N ILE A 575 -7.62 -1.15 4.63
CA ILE A 575 -9.01 -1.61 4.70
C ILE A 575 -9.26 -2.45 5.96
N LEU A 576 -8.55 -3.57 6.11
CA LEU A 576 -8.73 -4.47 7.26
C LEU A 576 -8.41 -3.80 8.60
N PRO A 577 -7.32 -3.02 8.73
CA PRO A 577 -6.98 -2.29 9.95
C PRO A 577 -7.98 -1.21 10.37
N GLY A 578 -8.80 -0.70 9.47
CA GLY A 578 -9.83 0.28 9.84
C GLY A 578 -9.46 1.74 9.61
N SER A 579 -8.45 2.03 8.79
CA SER A 579 -7.87 3.37 8.58
C SER A 579 -8.35 4.10 7.33
N SER A 580 -9.22 3.48 6.54
CA SER A 580 -9.84 4.11 5.36
C SER A 580 -11.01 5.04 5.71
N ILE A 581 -11.48 5.79 4.70
CA ILE A 581 -12.67 6.64 4.81
C ILE A 581 -13.97 5.83 4.93
N HIS A 582 -15.04 6.48 5.37
CA HIS A 582 -16.35 5.86 5.63
C HIS A 582 -16.90 5.07 4.44
N GLU A 583 -16.80 5.62 3.24
CA GLU A 583 -17.31 5.05 1.99
C GLU A 583 -16.73 3.66 1.69
N VAL A 584 -15.47 3.45 2.03
CA VAL A 584 -14.80 2.15 1.90
C VAL A 584 -15.49 1.11 2.79
N TYR A 585 -15.88 1.46 4.02
CA TYR A 585 -16.55 0.54 4.94
C TYR A 585 -18.01 0.31 4.61
N GLU A 586 -18.68 1.21 3.93
CA GLU A 586 -20.00 0.95 3.35
C GLU A 586 -19.92 -0.04 2.17
N GLN A 587 -18.84 0.00 1.41
CA GLN A 587 -18.56 -0.99 0.36
C GLN A 587 -18.24 -2.37 0.97
N THR A 588 -17.26 -2.46 1.88
CA THR A 588 -16.87 -3.73 2.49
C THR A 588 -18.01 -4.41 3.23
N LYS A 589 -18.91 -3.63 3.84
CA LYS A 589 -20.13 -4.16 4.49
C LYS A 589 -21.04 -4.90 3.49
N LYS A 590 -21.20 -4.35 2.27
CA LYS A 590 -22.00 -5.00 1.22
C LYS A 590 -21.30 -6.26 0.72
N GLU A 591 -19.99 -6.19 0.49
CA GLU A 591 -19.19 -7.32 0.02
C GLU A 591 -19.17 -8.48 1.02
N TYR A 592 -18.96 -8.21 2.31
CA TYR A 592 -19.03 -9.26 3.34
C TYR A 592 -20.42 -9.84 3.52
N ALA A 593 -21.49 -9.05 3.32
CA ALA A 593 -22.86 -9.57 3.32
C ALA A 593 -23.10 -10.49 2.12
N GLU A 594 -22.64 -10.12 0.93
CA GLU A 594 -22.71 -10.95 -0.29
C GLU A 594 -21.95 -12.27 -0.12
N ILE A 595 -20.74 -12.23 0.45
CA ILE A 595 -19.94 -13.43 0.73
C ILE A 595 -20.69 -14.33 1.71
N ALA A 596 -21.24 -13.76 2.80
CA ALA A 596 -21.97 -14.53 3.81
C ALA A 596 -23.23 -15.21 3.23
N GLU A 597 -24.00 -14.50 2.44
CA GLU A 597 -25.22 -15.02 1.80
C GLU A 597 -24.89 -16.12 0.79
N THR A 598 -23.92 -15.84 -0.12
CA THR A 598 -23.54 -16.78 -1.17
C THR A 598 -22.92 -18.05 -0.57
N SER A 599 -22.00 -17.91 0.38
CA SER A 599 -21.37 -19.07 1.02
C SER A 599 -22.36 -19.90 1.82
N ALA A 600 -23.25 -19.29 2.59
CA ALA A 600 -24.29 -20.01 3.33
C ALA A 600 -25.21 -20.81 2.42
N LYS A 601 -25.66 -20.23 1.33
CA LYS A 601 -26.46 -20.93 0.31
C LYS A 601 -25.72 -22.13 -0.28
N LEU A 602 -24.48 -21.90 -0.71
CA LEU A 602 -23.69 -22.98 -1.32
C LEU A 602 -23.33 -24.07 -0.33
N ILE A 603 -23.01 -23.76 0.93
CA ILE A 603 -22.77 -24.74 2.01
C ILE A 603 -24.04 -25.56 2.24
N GLY A 604 -25.22 -24.92 2.37
CA GLY A 604 -26.49 -25.59 2.55
C GLY A 604 -26.79 -26.60 1.44
N GLU A 605 -26.60 -26.21 0.18
CA GLU A 605 -26.79 -27.10 -0.97
C GLU A 605 -25.86 -28.32 -0.96
N ARG A 606 -24.60 -28.17 -0.50
CA ARG A 606 -23.63 -29.25 -0.39
C ARG A 606 -23.98 -30.17 0.76
N MET A 607 -24.35 -29.61 1.91
CA MET A 607 -24.80 -30.37 3.07
C MET A 607 -26.05 -31.21 2.75
N GLU A 608 -27.04 -30.61 2.06
CA GLU A 608 -28.22 -31.36 1.61
C GLU A 608 -27.88 -32.50 0.66
N ALA A 609 -26.97 -32.29 -0.29
CA ALA A 609 -26.53 -33.32 -1.22
C ALA A 609 -25.77 -34.46 -0.52
N LEU A 610 -25.00 -34.16 0.54
CA LEU A 610 -24.21 -35.15 1.29
C LEU A 610 -25.04 -35.91 2.33
N CYS A 611 -25.96 -35.23 3.02
CA CYS A 611 -26.67 -35.82 4.17
C CYS A 611 -28.09 -36.25 3.84
N GLY A 612 -28.75 -35.65 2.85
CA GLY A 612 -30.18 -35.79 2.62
C GLY A 612 -31.02 -35.07 3.68
N THR A 613 -32.35 -35.20 3.58
CA THR A 613 -33.32 -34.47 4.44
C THR A 613 -34.48 -35.33 4.93
N LYS A 614 -34.30 -36.65 5.00
CA LYS A 614 -35.40 -37.60 5.14
C LYS A 614 -35.76 -38.03 6.56
N ASP A 615 -34.98 -37.71 7.58
CA ASP A 615 -35.23 -38.07 8.95
C ASP A 615 -34.92 -36.90 9.92
N GLU A 616 -35.22 -37.09 11.22
CA GLU A 616 -35.00 -36.08 12.26
C GLU A 616 -33.54 -36.06 12.75
N SER A 617 -32.62 -36.69 12.06
CA SER A 617 -31.21 -36.69 12.46
C SER A 617 -30.52 -35.36 12.07
N VAL A 618 -29.52 -35.00 12.86
CA VAL A 618 -28.64 -33.85 12.64
C VAL A 618 -27.25 -34.36 12.35
N THR A 619 -26.70 -33.95 11.18
CA THR A 619 -25.31 -34.26 10.81
C THR A 619 -24.42 -33.09 11.19
N VAL A 620 -23.49 -33.33 12.10
CA VAL A 620 -22.54 -32.33 12.59
C VAL A 620 -21.19 -32.54 11.89
N TRP A 621 -20.74 -31.52 11.15
CA TRP A 621 -19.47 -31.55 10.45
C TRP A 621 -18.38 -30.86 11.26
N ASN A 622 -17.23 -31.54 11.42
CA ASN A 622 -16.01 -30.91 11.92
C ASN A 622 -15.04 -30.70 10.76
N THR A 623 -14.92 -29.46 10.30
CA THR A 623 -14.08 -29.07 9.18
C THR A 623 -12.60 -28.84 9.57
N LEU A 624 -12.29 -28.90 10.89
CA LEU A 624 -10.92 -28.69 11.40
C LEU A 624 -10.04 -29.94 11.32
N GLY A 625 -8.74 -29.75 11.38
CA GLY A 625 -7.73 -30.79 11.30
C GLY A 625 -7.51 -31.60 12.58
N HIS A 626 -8.32 -31.39 13.63
CA HIS A 626 -8.21 -32.10 14.90
C HIS A 626 -9.59 -32.49 15.41
N ARG A 627 -9.62 -33.53 16.27
CA ARG A 627 -10.81 -33.97 16.97
C ARG A 627 -11.20 -32.91 18.01
N ARG A 628 -12.49 -32.64 18.21
CA ARG A 628 -12.97 -31.70 19.20
C ARG A 628 -14.31 -32.08 19.83
N ASN A 629 -14.60 -31.47 20.97
CA ASN A 629 -15.92 -31.39 21.55
C ASN A 629 -16.45 -29.98 21.33
N ASP A 630 -17.76 -29.84 21.07
CA ASP A 630 -18.32 -28.50 20.84
C ASP A 630 -19.81 -28.45 21.11
N VAL A 631 -20.31 -27.23 21.32
CA VAL A 631 -21.73 -26.93 21.42
C VAL A 631 -22.31 -26.81 20.01
N VAL A 632 -23.35 -27.60 19.74
CA VAL A 632 -24.02 -27.65 18.43
C VAL A 632 -25.43 -27.10 18.58
N ALA A 633 -25.80 -26.08 17.77
CA ALA A 633 -27.14 -25.58 17.67
C ALA A 633 -28.01 -26.55 16.87
N LEU A 634 -29.14 -26.94 17.44
CA LEU A 634 -30.10 -27.86 16.82
C LEU A 634 -31.30 -27.14 16.18
N GLY A 635 -31.42 -25.82 16.40
CA GLY A 635 -32.63 -25.08 16.06
C GLY A 635 -33.81 -25.41 17.00
N GLU A 636 -35.04 -25.34 16.50
CA GLU A 636 -36.21 -25.74 17.26
C GLU A 636 -36.37 -27.27 17.25
N THR A 637 -36.31 -27.90 18.41
CA THR A 637 -36.56 -29.33 18.58
C THR A 637 -37.22 -29.62 19.95
N ALA A 638 -38.07 -30.61 19.99
CA ALA A 638 -38.68 -31.11 21.24
C ALA A 638 -37.88 -32.30 21.83
N ALA A 639 -36.74 -32.67 21.25
CA ALA A 639 -35.92 -33.76 21.75
C ALA A 639 -35.36 -33.42 23.13
N GLU A 640 -35.45 -34.38 24.06
CA GLU A 640 -34.85 -34.27 25.40
C GLU A 640 -33.36 -34.59 25.38
N ALA A 641 -32.95 -35.44 24.45
CA ALA A 641 -31.56 -35.81 24.24
C ALA A 641 -31.30 -36.19 22.78
N MET A 642 -30.02 -36.18 22.39
CA MET A 642 -29.52 -36.68 21.09
C MET A 642 -28.57 -37.85 21.36
N THR A 643 -28.43 -38.77 20.40
CA THR A 643 -27.45 -39.86 20.48
C THR A 643 -26.72 -40.08 19.16
N ASP A 644 -25.44 -40.43 19.22
CA ASP A 644 -24.66 -40.92 18.09
C ASP A 644 -24.71 -42.49 17.92
N GLY A 645 -25.52 -43.12 18.75
CA GLY A 645 -25.65 -44.58 18.83
C GLY A 645 -24.79 -45.21 19.91
N THR A 646 -23.88 -44.47 20.53
CA THR A 646 -23.02 -44.94 21.65
C THR A 646 -23.18 -44.08 22.89
N THR A 647 -23.26 -42.79 22.73
CA THR A 647 -23.38 -41.77 23.78
C THR A 647 -24.75 -41.06 23.69
N VAL A 648 -25.32 -40.75 24.83
CA VAL A 648 -26.53 -39.92 24.92
C VAL A 648 -26.13 -38.53 25.42
N TYR A 649 -26.42 -37.54 24.63
CA TYR A 649 -26.13 -36.11 24.90
C TYR A 649 -27.41 -35.38 25.30
N PRO A 650 -27.50 -34.81 26.49
CA PRO A 650 -28.66 -34.04 26.90
C PRO A 650 -28.83 -32.78 26.01
N VAL A 651 -30.08 -32.43 25.71
CA VAL A 651 -30.43 -31.22 24.98
C VAL A 651 -30.81 -30.12 25.99
N GLN A 652 -30.20 -28.96 25.83
CA GLN A 652 -30.52 -27.78 26.58
C GLN A 652 -31.39 -26.84 25.73
N GLN A 653 -32.53 -26.43 26.23
CA GLN A 653 -33.37 -25.39 25.61
C GLN A 653 -32.85 -24.01 25.98
N THR A 654 -32.70 -23.14 24.99
CA THR A 654 -32.27 -21.74 25.12
C THR A 654 -33.31 -20.80 24.50
N LYS A 655 -33.17 -19.50 24.71
CA LYS A 655 -34.06 -18.50 24.08
C LYS A 655 -33.94 -18.48 22.55
N ASP A 656 -32.83 -18.95 22.01
CA ASP A 656 -32.50 -18.92 20.59
C ASP A 656 -32.62 -20.32 19.91
N GLY A 657 -33.23 -21.30 20.57
CA GLY A 657 -33.39 -22.66 20.14
C GLY A 657 -32.67 -23.68 21.06
N ALA A 658 -32.64 -24.91 20.66
CA ALA A 658 -32.01 -25.99 21.42
C ALA A 658 -30.51 -26.14 21.05
N ILE A 659 -29.70 -26.56 22.03
CA ILE A 659 -28.28 -26.86 21.87
C ILE A 659 -27.94 -28.23 22.47
N VAL A 660 -26.87 -28.83 21.96
CA VAL A 660 -26.29 -30.08 22.50
C VAL A 660 -24.78 -29.94 22.57
N TYR A 661 -24.15 -30.51 23.59
CA TYR A 661 -22.71 -30.63 23.68
C TYR A 661 -22.30 -31.98 23.07
N ALA A 662 -21.79 -31.92 21.84
CA ALA A 662 -21.34 -33.12 21.11
C ALA A 662 -19.86 -33.37 21.40
N GLU A 663 -19.52 -34.60 21.73
CA GLU A 663 -18.16 -35.01 22.06
C GLU A 663 -17.52 -35.82 20.93
N ASN A 664 -16.19 -35.81 20.90
CA ASN A 664 -15.38 -36.63 20.00
C ASN A 664 -15.68 -36.42 18.50
N LEU A 665 -16.11 -35.24 18.08
CA LEU A 665 -16.30 -34.90 16.67
C LEU A 665 -15.01 -35.19 15.90
N PRO A 666 -15.00 -36.13 14.90
CA PRO A 666 -13.77 -36.54 14.24
C PRO A 666 -13.16 -35.41 13.40
N SER A 667 -11.82 -35.37 13.33
CA SER A 667 -11.08 -34.47 12.45
C SER A 667 -11.49 -34.68 10.98
N LYS A 668 -11.78 -33.57 10.26
CA LYS A 668 -12.18 -33.58 8.83
C LYS A 668 -13.28 -34.62 8.56
N GLY A 669 -14.24 -34.73 9.48
CA GLY A 669 -15.28 -35.74 9.44
C GLY A 669 -16.61 -35.26 9.96
N TYR A 670 -17.51 -36.18 10.22
CA TYR A 670 -18.85 -35.87 10.70
C TYR A 670 -19.35 -36.87 11.72
N GLN A 671 -20.37 -36.50 12.48
CA GLN A 671 -21.12 -37.33 13.39
C GLN A 671 -22.62 -37.14 13.15
N VAL A 672 -23.37 -38.24 13.18
CA VAL A 672 -24.84 -38.16 13.02
C VAL A 672 -25.49 -38.34 14.39
N LEU A 673 -26.22 -37.31 14.78
CA LEU A 673 -26.99 -37.29 16.03
C LEU A 673 -28.48 -37.53 15.75
N ARG A 674 -29.12 -38.45 16.52
CA ARG A 674 -30.53 -38.74 16.40
C ARG A 674 -31.27 -38.42 17.69
N PRO A 675 -32.50 -37.93 17.61
CA PRO A 675 -33.32 -37.71 18.78
C PRO A 675 -33.50 -39.03 19.59
N THR A 676 -33.43 -38.92 20.90
CA THR A 676 -33.68 -40.06 21.83
C THR A 676 -34.27 -39.51 23.13
N SER A 677 -34.84 -40.42 23.93
CA SER A 677 -35.16 -40.13 25.33
C SER A 677 -33.98 -40.46 26.21
N GLY A 678 -33.59 -39.60 27.12
CA GLY A 678 -32.43 -39.79 27.95
C GLY A 678 -32.62 -39.31 29.37
N ALA A 679 -31.75 -39.75 30.30
CA ALA A 679 -31.68 -39.15 31.62
C ALA A 679 -31.28 -37.68 31.55
N ALA A 680 -31.91 -36.84 32.35
CA ALA A 680 -31.44 -35.47 32.51
C ALA A 680 -30.01 -35.47 33.02
N ALA A 681 -29.13 -34.67 32.39
CA ALA A 681 -27.79 -34.48 32.92
C ALA A 681 -27.88 -33.81 34.29
N GLU A 682 -27.07 -34.27 35.22
CA GLU A 682 -26.80 -33.47 36.41
C GLU A 682 -26.09 -32.20 35.99
N THR A 683 -26.62 -31.05 36.43
CA THR A 683 -25.98 -29.76 36.18
C THR A 683 -24.82 -29.62 37.16
N PRO A 684 -23.56 -29.69 36.70
CA PRO A 684 -22.40 -29.70 37.59
C PRO A 684 -22.01 -28.30 38.09
N PHE A 685 -22.89 -27.33 37.96
CA PHE A 685 -22.66 -25.98 38.46
C PHE A 685 -23.87 -25.43 39.19
N ALA A 686 -23.62 -24.50 40.11
CA ALA A 686 -24.66 -23.79 40.87
C ALA A 686 -24.41 -22.28 40.82
N VAL A 687 -25.51 -21.54 40.75
CA VAL A 687 -25.54 -20.08 40.95
C VAL A 687 -26.37 -19.77 42.17
N THR A 688 -25.77 -19.11 43.14
CA THR A 688 -26.46 -18.71 44.39
C THR A 688 -26.34 -17.22 44.59
N GLU A 689 -27.42 -16.58 45.01
CA GLU A 689 -27.39 -15.17 45.41
C GLU A 689 -26.55 -15.01 46.68
N ALA A 690 -25.62 -14.03 46.67
CA ALA A 690 -24.74 -13.72 47.79
C ALA A 690 -24.72 -12.21 48.05
N GLY A 691 -25.66 -11.76 48.91
CA GLY A 691 -25.87 -10.34 49.16
C GLY A 691 -26.45 -9.63 47.93
N GLU A 692 -25.76 -8.63 47.40
CA GLU A 692 -26.13 -7.92 46.15
C GLU A 692 -25.49 -8.52 44.90
N GLY A 693 -24.78 -9.66 45.03
CA GLY A 693 -24.05 -10.32 43.95
C GLY A 693 -24.37 -11.82 43.88
N TYR A 694 -23.45 -12.59 43.30
CA TYR A 694 -23.63 -14.02 43.06
C TYR A 694 -22.39 -14.81 43.42
N THR A 695 -22.59 -16.07 43.83
CA THR A 695 -21.55 -17.10 43.86
C THR A 695 -21.86 -18.10 42.77
N LEU A 696 -20.86 -18.32 41.87
CA LEU A 696 -20.92 -19.33 40.83
C LEU A 696 -19.95 -20.46 41.16
N GLU A 697 -20.48 -21.68 41.27
CA GLU A 697 -19.69 -22.88 41.51
C GLU A 697 -19.72 -23.79 40.28
N THR A 698 -18.54 -24.18 39.80
CA THR A 698 -18.35 -25.16 38.75
C THR A 698 -17.40 -26.26 39.21
N PRO A 699 -17.21 -27.38 38.50
CA PRO A 699 -16.20 -28.36 38.82
C PRO A 699 -14.77 -27.77 38.90
N PHE A 700 -14.51 -26.69 38.17
CA PHE A 700 -13.19 -26.09 38.02
C PHE A 700 -12.99 -24.83 38.89
N TYR A 701 -14.03 -24.00 39.07
CA TYR A 701 -13.93 -22.72 39.74
C TYR A 701 -15.04 -22.47 40.76
N THR A 702 -14.70 -21.72 41.80
CA THR A 702 -15.66 -20.98 42.63
C THR A 702 -15.43 -19.49 42.38
N ILE A 703 -16.45 -18.79 41.88
CA ILE A 703 -16.37 -17.38 41.51
C ILE A 703 -17.32 -16.57 42.36
N GLN A 704 -16.82 -15.52 43.02
CA GLN A 704 -17.66 -14.53 43.70
C GLN A 704 -17.79 -13.29 42.86
N ILE A 705 -19.00 -12.86 42.60
CA ILE A 705 -19.34 -11.72 41.74
C ILE A 705 -20.08 -10.70 42.63
N ASP A 706 -19.63 -9.44 42.64
CA ASP A 706 -20.26 -8.37 43.37
C ASP A 706 -21.40 -7.69 42.60
N ALA A 707 -22.02 -6.66 43.21
CA ALA A 707 -23.12 -5.88 42.62
C ALA A 707 -22.72 -5.12 41.34
N ASN A 708 -21.44 -4.91 41.09
CA ASN A 708 -20.92 -4.27 39.86
C ASN A 708 -20.60 -5.28 38.76
N GLY A 709 -20.76 -6.58 39.02
CA GLY A 709 -20.40 -7.64 38.09
C GLY A 709 -18.88 -7.95 38.08
N GLU A 710 -18.14 -7.47 39.08
CA GLU A 710 -16.72 -7.72 39.25
C GLU A 710 -16.49 -9.02 40.02
N PHE A 711 -15.42 -9.73 39.66
CA PHE A 711 -15.03 -10.92 40.39
C PHE A 711 -14.20 -10.49 41.61
N THR A 712 -14.74 -10.74 42.79
CA THR A 712 -14.05 -10.49 44.05
C THR A 712 -13.22 -11.70 44.50
N SER A 713 -13.51 -12.89 43.96
CA SER A 713 -12.73 -14.12 44.09
C SER A 713 -12.91 -14.97 42.84
N LEU A 714 -11.85 -15.55 42.36
CA LEU A 714 -11.80 -16.58 41.30
C LEU A 714 -10.90 -17.72 41.79
N PHE A 715 -11.50 -18.66 42.50
CA PHE A 715 -10.75 -19.77 43.12
C PHE A 715 -10.69 -20.96 42.17
N ASP A 716 -9.48 -21.34 41.73
CA ASP A 716 -9.19 -22.51 40.94
C ASP A 716 -9.16 -23.77 41.81
N ARG A 717 -10.16 -24.62 41.63
CA ARG A 717 -10.36 -25.82 42.47
C ARG A 717 -9.39 -26.95 42.11
N GLU A 718 -8.91 -27.02 40.88
CA GLU A 718 -7.96 -28.04 40.47
C GLU A 718 -6.55 -27.76 41.05
N ASN A 719 -6.15 -26.50 41.08
CA ASN A 719 -4.84 -26.07 41.57
C ASN A 719 -4.86 -25.55 43.01
N ASP A 720 -6.00 -25.60 43.67
CA ASP A 720 -6.22 -25.14 45.07
C ASP A 720 -5.64 -23.74 45.31
N ARG A 721 -6.00 -22.77 44.45
CA ARG A 721 -5.44 -21.42 44.52
C ARG A 721 -6.43 -20.33 44.11
N GLU A 722 -6.29 -19.16 44.77
CA GLU A 722 -6.92 -17.91 44.30
C GLU A 722 -6.15 -17.35 43.09
N VAL A 723 -6.89 -17.06 42.01
CA VAL A 723 -6.31 -16.51 40.78
C VAL A 723 -6.06 -15.01 40.88
N LEU A 724 -6.94 -14.29 41.61
CA LEU A 724 -6.84 -12.86 41.77
C LEU A 724 -5.81 -12.47 42.84
N GLN A 725 -5.06 -11.43 42.60
CA GLN A 725 -4.19 -10.85 43.60
C GLN A 725 -5.03 -10.31 44.78
N SER A 726 -4.59 -10.56 46.02
CA SER A 726 -5.28 -10.08 47.20
C SER A 726 -5.55 -8.56 47.17
N GLY A 727 -6.79 -8.17 47.34
CA GLY A 727 -7.23 -6.77 47.32
C GLY A 727 -7.50 -6.19 45.94
N THR A 728 -7.49 -7.04 44.90
CA THR A 728 -7.89 -6.64 43.54
C THR A 728 -9.17 -7.33 43.13
N THR A 729 -9.84 -6.80 42.10
CA THR A 729 -11.00 -7.40 41.46
C THR A 729 -10.67 -7.80 40.01
N GLY A 730 -11.36 -8.83 39.53
CA GLY A 730 -11.35 -9.21 38.10
C GLY A 730 -12.61 -8.69 37.41
N ASN A 731 -12.61 -8.76 36.07
CA ASN A 731 -13.73 -8.27 35.24
C ASN A 731 -14.07 -6.77 35.45
N GLU A 732 -13.08 -5.97 35.85
CA GLU A 732 -13.27 -4.53 35.97
C GLU A 732 -13.32 -3.87 34.60
N LEU A 733 -14.40 -3.15 34.31
CA LEU A 733 -14.52 -2.37 33.07
C LEU A 733 -14.02 -0.95 33.28
N ARG A 734 -13.14 -0.49 32.37
CA ARG A 734 -12.59 0.86 32.36
C ARG A 734 -12.79 1.55 31.03
N ILE A 735 -13.03 2.85 31.07
CA ILE A 735 -12.99 3.74 29.92
C ILE A 735 -11.72 4.55 30.04
N TYR A 736 -10.97 4.65 28.94
CA TYR A 736 -9.74 5.41 28.85
C TYR A 736 -9.92 6.63 27.94
N GLU A 737 -9.23 7.72 28.23
CA GLU A 737 -9.17 8.85 27.33
C GLU A 737 -8.14 8.56 26.23
N ASP A 738 -8.65 8.24 25.06
CA ASP A 738 -7.82 8.00 23.87
C ASP A 738 -7.75 9.26 23.01
N LYS A 739 -6.62 9.97 23.10
CA LYS A 739 -6.32 11.19 22.34
C LYS A 739 -4.88 11.13 21.82
N PRO A 740 -4.63 10.37 20.76
CA PRO A 740 -3.30 10.29 20.19
C PRO A 740 -2.85 11.64 19.63
N LEU A 741 -1.54 11.88 19.62
CA LEU A 741 -0.94 13.11 19.09
C LEU A 741 -1.22 13.28 17.61
N GLN A 742 -1.24 12.17 16.86
CA GLN A 742 -1.49 12.13 15.41
C GLN A 742 -2.19 10.82 15.04
N TYR A 743 -2.83 10.79 13.89
CA TYR A 743 -3.34 9.55 13.24
C TYR A 743 -4.31 8.73 14.11
N SER A 744 -5.39 9.36 14.55
CA SER A 744 -6.38 8.77 15.46
C SER A 744 -7.01 7.44 15.00
N ALA A 745 -7.00 7.15 13.68
CA ALA A 745 -7.46 5.86 13.16
C ALA A 745 -6.43 4.72 13.36
N TRP A 746 -5.16 5.07 13.52
CA TRP A 746 -4.05 4.13 13.62
C TRP A 746 -3.49 4.00 15.04
N ASN A 747 -3.25 5.13 15.71
CA ASN A 747 -2.46 5.16 16.94
C ASN A 747 -3.32 4.97 18.19
N LEU A 748 -2.73 4.29 19.17
CA LEU A 748 -3.14 4.28 20.56
C LEU A 748 -1.88 4.63 21.36
N ASP A 749 -1.72 5.92 21.66
CA ASP A 749 -0.53 6.42 22.35
C ASP A 749 -0.51 6.01 23.82
N ILE A 750 0.70 5.91 24.37
CA ILE A 750 0.91 5.48 25.77
C ILE A 750 0.13 6.34 26.79
N PHE A 751 -0.17 7.58 26.43
CA PHE A 751 -0.89 8.54 27.29
C PHE A 751 -2.30 8.10 27.67
N HIS A 752 -2.93 7.17 26.93
CA HIS A 752 -4.25 6.64 27.29
C HIS A 752 -4.25 6.02 28.69
N THR A 753 -3.11 5.52 29.17
CA THR A 753 -2.98 4.91 30.51
C THR A 753 -3.03 5.92 31.64
N GLU A 754 -2.82 7.21 31.38
CA GLU A 754 -2.74 8.26 32.39
C GLU A 754 -4.11 8.70 32.89
N LYS A 755 -5.18 8.45 32.12
CA LYS A 755 -6.52 8.92 32.47
C LYS A 755 -7.59 7.88 32.12
N SER A 756 -8.18 7.34 33.17
CA SER A 756 -9.21 6.33 33.03
C SER A 756 -10.30 6.48 34.09
N TRP A 757 -11.46 5.94 33.80
CA TRP A 757 -12.60 5.88 34.69
C TRP A 757 -13.10 4.44 34.79
N LYS A 758 -13.36 4.01 36.00
CA LYS A 758 -14.07 2.75 36.25
C LYS A 758 -15.54 2.89 35.86
N VAL A 759 -16.07 1.90 35.18
CA VAL A 759 -17.51 1.83 34.88
C VAL A 759 -18.22 1.15 36.05
N GLU A 760 -19.07 1.89 36.73
CA GLU A 760 -19.81 1.42 37.88
C GLU A 760 -21.34 1.46 37.64
N GLY A 761 -22.10 0.71 38.42
CA GLY A 761 -23.54 0.72 38.36
C GLY A 761 -24.12 -0.23 37.32
N VAL A 762 -24.10 -1.52 37.63
CA VAL A 762 -24.79 -2.55 36.84
C VAL A 762 -26.29 -2.26 36.81
N ARG A 763 -26.86 -2.14 35.63
CA ARG A 763 -28.29 -1.86 35.45
C ARG A 763 -29.14 -3.10 35.71
N ARG A 764 -28.63 -4.27 35.38
CA ARG A 764 -29.29 -5.57 35.52
C ARG A 764 -28.26 -6.69 35.43
N MET A 765 -28.40 -7.67 36.32
CA MET A 765 -27.61 -8.90 36.31
C MET A 765 -28.58 -10.09 36.19
N GLU A 766 -28.39 -10.94 35.20
CA GLU A 766 -29.20 -12.14 34.93
C GLU A 766 -28.30 -13.34 34.74
#